data_1b94924b882b2e1ca57d17bb6d9ce704
#
_entry.id   1b94924b882b2e1ca57d17bb6d9ce704
#
_cell.length_a   1.000
_cell.length_b   1.000
_cell.length_c   1.000
_cell.angle_alpha   90.00
_cell.angle_beta   90.00
_cell.angle_gamma   90.00
#
_symmetry.space_group_name_H-M   'P 1'
#
loop_
_entity.id
_entity.type
_entity.pdbx_description
1 polymer ?
#
loop_
_entity_poly.entity_id
_entity_poly.type
_entity_poly.pdbx_seq_one_letter_code
_entity_poly.pdbx_strand_id
1 'polypeptide(L)'
;MADGGQPRRRKRPEASATIPRTPDALDIALERVDDDDAASALLKKHTELLNAQIRSERLDHGAKRMAMAARFLIAIAALVIASGFIWLALSARADHGLVIEAFATPPDLAARGLTGEVLAANLADRLGEIDRQANSFRAPETMSTNWGDDVKIEIPSTGVSIGELDRFLRRKLGHETVIGGSVFRTPQGLRMTVRTGALGTVEQTGADAQIEDMIRKAAEGVFNRTQPYRYSKYLEFSGRLPEAMGVARNDAQSDDPKERAWAWAQISNLLGLVGDEAGAAAAGKRAIAEDPSNALAYLNTANALGFLGHDGEAAAYGQKAALLGSSPSGGLSDVGINTSRVNLASGPAFRGDFQLALRQLSEDTGPVYEGVREFSQAGRVLNLIAMHDISGAHAVGTTLPDTYFVAHFTSGSGLSAPQHLAAVQMQNWPLALQIDDAMLATIATNPEGKAVAEVARTRFLLPLKAVDLAYAGRVGEAQALARSLPLDCDNCAQARMVAAAFARDYPVALRWLAETRRWGGDTPFPPTQLGQILVGQGEYAEALQLADQAIRAGPKYADAWKLKGDALRKLNRLDEAVDNYRAAEQGAPRWGRLQIDWGFAEMRRGRWPDARRHLAAAATMDLNPADRQLLAKLQRIAATR
;
A
#
# COMPACT_ATOMS: atom_id res chain seq x y z
N MET A 1 29.94 37.76 25.19
CA MET A 1 29.62 37.97 26.60
C MET A 1 29.11 36.64 27.09
N ALA A 2 29.94 35.83 27.48
CA ALA A 2 30.41 35.26 28.71
C ALA A 2 29.42 35.38 29.86
N ASP A 3 28.90 34.28 30.34
CA ASP A 3 29.02 34.00 31.75
C ASP A 3 28.91 32.49 32.02
N GLY A 4 29.95 31.97 32.67
CA GLY A 4 30.13 30.60 33.04
C GLY A 4 29.64 30.39 34.47
N GLY A 5 28.83 29.35 34.65
CA GLY A 5 28.37 28.85 35.95
C GLY A 5 29.08 27.53 36.29
N GLN A 6 30.05 27.58 37.17
CA GLN A 6 30.70 26.42 37.78
C GLN A 6 29.72 25.62 38.69
N PRO A 7 29.87 24.29 38.80
CA PRO A 7 29.06 23.48 39.70
C PRO A 7 29.55 23.60 41.17
N ARG A 8 28.59 23.93 42.07
CA ARG A 8 28.81 24.00 43.53
C ARG A 8 29.16 22.60 44.08
N ARG A 9 30.38 22.50 44.67
CA ARG A 9 30.80 21.40 45.52
C ARG A 9 29.88 21.33 46.76
N ARG A 10 29.24 20.18 46.97
CA ARG A 10 28.59 19.82 48.23
C ARG A 10 29.68 19.57 49.30
N LYS A 11 29.63 20.29 50.41
CA LYS A 11 30.42 20.06 51.61
C LYS A 11 29.96 18.74 52.24
N ARG A 12 30.92 17.91 52.63
CA ARG A 12 30.72 16.79 53.56
C ARG A 12 30.33 17.34 54.94
N PRO A 13 29.40 16.71 55.68
CA PRO A 13 29.18 17.05 57.06
C PRO A 13 30.37 16.55 57.89
N GLU A 14 30.79 17.39 58.83
CA GLU A 14 31.82 17.13 59.81
C GLU A 14 31.40 15.99 60.77
N ALA A 15 32.42 15.28 61.30
CA ALA A 15 32.29 14.16 62.20
C ALA A 15 31.52 14.56 63.46
N SER A 16 30.46 13.83 63.71
CA SER A 16 29.71 13.91 64.97
C SER A 16 30.58 13.43 66.11
N ALA A 17 30.66 14.24 67.16
CA ALA A 17 31.37 13.96 68.43
C ALA A 17 30.88 12.64 69.00
N THR A 18 31.85 11.79 69.36
CA THR A 18 31.63 10.51 70.11
C THR A 18 31.11 10.80 71.51
N ILE A 19 29.84 10.53 71.75
CA ILE A 19 29.29 10.49 73.09
C ILE A 19 29.93 9.27 73.80
N PRO A 20 30.50 9.42 74.98
CA PRO A 20 31.04 8.28 75.71
C PRO A 20 29.89 7.34 76.07
N ARG A 21 29.92 6.12 75.50
CA ARG A 21 28.99 5.06 75.87
C ARG A 21 29.28 4.62 77.29
N THR A 22 28.30 4.68 78.19
CA THR A 22 28.31 3.89 79.38
C THR A 22 28.39 2.41 79.03
N PRO A 23 29.32 1.64 79.59
CA PRO A 23 29.42 0.22 79.30
C PRO A 23 28.06 -0.45 79.60
N ASP A 24 27.55 -1.20 78.69
CA ASP A 24 26.33 -1.93 78.90
C ASP A 24 26.59 -3.25 79.64
N ALA A 25 25.54 -3.94 80.02
CA ALA A 25 25.66 -5.19 80.79
C ALA A 25 26.48 -6.26 80.04
N LEU A 26 26.65 -6.13 78.75
CA LEU A 26 27.42 -7.01 77.84
C LEU A 26 28.93 -6.72 77.96
N ASP A 27 29.30 -5.42 77.97
CA ASP A 27 30.69 -4.99 78.13
C ASP A 27 31.22 -5.43 79.52
N ILE A 28 30.39 -5.33 80.61
CA ILE A 28 30.72 -5.76 81.96
C ILE A 28 30.80 -7.30 82.03
N ALA A 29 29.99 -8.03 81.30
CA ALA A 29 30.02 -9.49 81.26
C ALA A 29 31.24 -10.03 80.49
N LEU A 30 31.69 -9.34 79.41
CA LEU A 30 32.88 -9.70 78.68
C LEU A 30 34.20 -9.51 79.45
N GLU A 31 34.26 -8.51 80.33
CA GLU A 31 35.44 -8.29 81.19
C GLU A 31 35.60 -9.36 82.30
N ARG A 32 34.55 -10.18 82.60
CA ARG A 32 34.53 -11.20 83.70
C ARG A 32 34.44 -12.63 83.16
N VAL A 33 34.73 -12.88 81.93
CA VAL A 33 34.50 -14.19 81.25
C VAL A 33 35.40 -15.32 81.76
N ASP A 34 36.49 -15.04 82.51
CA ASP A 34 37.46 -16.07 82.82
C ASP A 34 37.15 -16.92 84.04
N ASP A 35 36.11 -16.62 84.88
CA ASP A 35 35.88 -17.35 86.11
C ASP A 35 34.43 -17.58 86.58
N ASP A 36 33.39 -17.42 85.72
CA ASP A 36 32.01 -17.59 86.18
C ASP A 36 31.07 -18.23 85.15
N ASP A 37 30.57 -19.45 85.42
CA ASP A 37 29.56 -20.18 84.65
C ASP A 37 28.28 -19.36 84.39
N ALA A 38 27.98 -18.39 85.26
CA ALA A 38 26.84 -17.51 85.19
C ALA A 38 26.98 -16.46 84.03
N ALA A 39 28.20 -15.95 83.84
CA ALA A 39 28.48 -15.00 82.77
C ALA A 39 28.38 -15.65 81.38
N SER A 40 28.86 -16.88 81.27
CA SER A 40 28.73 -17.70 80.03
C SER A 40 27.25 -18.02 79.72
N ALA A 41 26.44 -18.33 80.72
CA ALA A 41 24.99 -18.57 80.54
C ALA A 41 24.24 -17.29 80.11
N LEU A 42 24.65 -16.11 80.67
CA LEU A 42 24.03 -14.82 80.30
C LEU A 42 24.35 -14.41 78.86
N LEU A 43 25.60 -14.59 78.41
CA LEU A 43 26.02 -14.37 77.05
C LEU A 43 25.28 -15.27 76.07
N LYS A 44 25.08 -16.54 76.42
CA LYS A 44 24.32 -17.48 75.58
C LYS A 44 22.85 -17.07 75.46
N LYS A 45 22.19 -16.69 76.52
CA LYS A 45 20.83 -16.15 76.53
C LYS A 45 20.71 -14.85 75.77
N HIS A 46 21.68 -13.95 75.89
CA HIS A 46 21.68 -12.68 75.11
C HIS A 46 21.84 -12.93 73.63
N THR A 47 22.70 -13.86 73.21
CA THR A 47 22.87 -14.27 71.83
C THR A 47 21.60 -14.94 71.29
N GLU A 48 20.90 -15.74 72.05
CA GLU A 48 19.61 -16.33 71.72
C GLU A 48 18.52 -15.25 71.49
N LEU A 49 18.47 -14.24 72.40
CA LEU A 49 17.56 -13.09 72.29
C LEU A 49 17.86 -12.25 71.07
N LEU A 50 19.11 -11.93 70.77
CA LEU A 50 19.53 -11.21 69.57
C LEU A 50 19.16 -11.98 68.25
N ASN A 51 19.42 -13.30 68.29
CA ASN A 51 19.04 -14.15 67.15
C ASN A 51 17.51 -14.28 66.99
N ALA A 52 16.74 -14.22 68.07
CA ALA A 52 15.28 -14.18 68.01
C ALA A 52 14.78 -12.82 67.44
N GLN A 53 15.40 -11.70 67.89
CA GLN A 53 15.09 -10.36 67.36
C GLN A 53 15.43 -10.23 65.87
N ILE A 54 16.60 -10.70 65.43
CA ILE A 54 16.98 -10.71 64.03
C ILE A 54 16.03 -11.58 63.22
N ARG A 55 15.55 -12.70 63.70
CA ARG A 55 14.55 -13.54 63.03
C ARG A 55 13.19 -12.85 62.95
N SER A 56 12.74 -12.18 64.04
CA SER A 56 11.48 -11.44 64.02
C SER A 56 11.52 -10.24 63.03
N GLU A 57 12.63 -9.49 63.00
CA GLU A 57 12.83 -8.40 62.02
C GLU A 57 12.88 -8.90 60.58
N ARG A 58 13.53 -10.05 60.30
CA ARG A 58 13.53 -10.66 58.96
C ARG A 58 12.13 -11.12 58.54
N LEU A 59 11.32 -11.65 59.44
CA LEU A 59 9.93 -12.03 59.19
C LEU A 59 9.05 -10.79 58.94
N ASP A 60 9.25 -9.72 59.72
CA ASP A 60 8.54 -8.45 59.55
C ASP A 60 8.91 -7.76 58.23
N HIS A 61 10.19 -7.76 57.84
CA HIS A 61 10.63 -7.27 56.53
C HIS A 61 10.11 -8.13 55.40
N GLY A 62 10.00 -9.45 55.57
CA GLY A 62 9.39 -10.37 54.61
C GLY A 62 7.89 -10.09 54.44
N ALA A 63 7.16 -9.91 55.53
CA ALA A 63 5.74 -9.58 55.52
C ALA A 63 5.45 -8.21 54.89
N LYS A 64 6.29 -7.20 55.20
CA LYS A 64 6.18 -5.85 54.58
C LYS A 64 6.48 -5.87 53.09
N ARG A 65 7.48 -6.66 52.66
CA ARG A 65 7.77 -6.84 51.20
C ARG A 65 6.64 -7.57 50.47
N MET A 66 6.08 -8.62 51.07
CA MET A 66 4.92 -9.32 50.48
C MET A 66 3.67 -8.41 50.43
N ALA A 67 3.40 -7.63 51.49
CA ALA A 67 2.31 -6.68 51.52
C ALA A 67 2.50 -5.57 50.46
N MET A 68 3.75 -5.11 50.25
CA MET A 68 4.07 -4.13 49.22
C MET A 68 3.94 -4.72 47.81
N ALA A 69 4.40 -5.95 47.61
CA ALA A 69 4.22 -6.68 46.33
C ALA A 69 2.74 -6.94 46.03
N ALA A 70 1.95 -7.33 47.05
CA ALA A 70 0.51 -7.51 46.90
C ALA A 70 -0.21 -6.20 46.55
N ARG A 71 0.16 -5.08 47.20
CA ARG A 71 -0.39 -3.74 46.82
C ARG A 71 0.00 -3.32 45.40
N PHE A 72 1.23 -3.63 44.99
CA PHE A 72 1.69 -3.34 43.64
C PHE A 72 0.95 -4.18 42.58
N LEU A 73 0.72 -5.46 42.87
CA LEU A 73 -0.10 -6.34 42.01
C LEU A 73 -1.56 -5.88 41.94
N ILE A 74 -2.15 -5.46 43.05
CA ILE A 74 -3.50 -4.89 43.09
C ILE A 74 -3.55 -3.59 42.28
N ALA A 75 -2.54 -2.72 42.39
CA ALA A 75 -2.46 -1.48 41.62
C ALA A 75 -2.33 -1.75 40.10
N ILE A 76 -1.51 -2.75 39.71
CA ILE A 76 -1.41 -3.18 38.30
C ILE A 76 -2.75 -3.75 37.81
N ALA A 77 -3.38 -4.62 38.60
CA ALA A 77 -4.69 -5.17 38.24
C ALA A 77 -5.76 -4.07 38.07
N ALA A 78 -5.77 -3.11 39.00
CA ALA A 78 -6.66 -1.96 38.93
C ALA A 78 -6.38 -1.08 37.67
N LEU A 79 -5.09 -0.89 37.32
CA LEU A 79 -4.68 -0.16 36.12
C LEU A 79 -5.10 -0.89 34.86
N VAL A 80 -4.93 -2.21 34.76
CA VAL A 80 -5.35 -3.03 33.63
C VAL A 80 -6.86 -2.98 33.47
N ILE A 81 -7.62 -3.10 34.56
CA ILE A 81 -9.09 -3.00 34.54
C ILE A 81 -9.52 -1.60 34.10
N ALA A 82 -8.93 -0.54 34.66
CA ALA A 82 -9.23 0.85 34.27
C ALA A 82 -8.89 1.11 32.80
N SER A 83 -7.74 0.60 32.32
CA SER A 83 -7.36 0.70 30.91
C SER A 83 -8.34 -0.05 30.00
N GLY A 84 -8.81 -1.22 30.42
CA GLY A 84 -9.84 -1.99 29.73
C GLY A 84 -11.17 -1.23 29.65
N PHE A 85 -11.61 -0.60 30.73
CA PHE A 85 -12.81 0.25 30.74
C PHE A 85 -12.66 1.50 29.87
N ILE A 86 -11.51 2.17 29.92
CA ILE A 86 -11.24 3.33 29.06
C ILE A 86 -11.24 2.90 27.58
N TRP A 87 -10.59 1.79 27.27
CA TRP A 87 -10.58 1.23 25.92
C TRP A 87 -11.98 0.88 25.44
N LEU A 88 -12.79 0.21 26.28
CA LEU A 88 -14.19 -0.15 25.99
C LEU A 88 -15.05 1.10 25.77
N ALA A 89 -14.89 2.14 26.59
CA ALA A 89 -15.62 3.38 26.44
C ALA A 89 -15.21 4.17 25.18
N LEU A 90 -13.91 4.19 24.83
CA LEU A 90 -13.42 4.81 23.61
C LEU A 90 -13.87 4.02 22.37
N SER A 91 -13.84 2.68 22.44
CA SER A 91 -14.34 1.81 21.38
C SER A 91 -15.85 2.00 21.18
N ALA A 92 -16.64 2.03 22.28
CA ALA A 92 -18.08 2.28 22.23
C ALA A 92 -18.41 3.66 21.62
N ARG A 93 -17.61 4.69 21.95
CA ARG A 93 -17.80 6.04 21.38
C ARG A 93 -17.46 6.11 19.88
N ALA A 94 -16.53 5.27 19.42
CA ALA A 94 -16.13 5.21 18.02
C ALA A 94 -17.06 4.33 17.17
N ASP A 95 -18.00 3.63 17.79
CA ASP A 95 -18.90 2.71 17.10
C ASP A 95 -20.06 3.48 16.43
N HIS A 96 -20.19 3.25 15.12
CA HIS A 96 -21.29 3.76 14.27
C HIS A 96 -22.11 2.60 13.73
N GLY A 97 -22.23 1.49 14.49
CA GLY A 97 -22.89 0.28 14.07
C GLY A 97 -24.38 0.46 13.75
N LEU A 98 -24.92 -0.47 12.97
CA LEU A 98 -26.33 -0.60 12.66
C LEU A 98 -26.97 -1.65 13.57
N VAL A 99 -27.97 -1.30 14.36
CA VAL A 99 -28.73 -2.22 15.21
C VAL A 99 -30.11 -2.43 14.61
N ILE A 100 -30.43 -3.67 14.19
CA ILE A 100 -31.73 -3.98 13.59
C ILE A 100 -32.64 -4.55 14.66
N GLU A 101 -33.83 -3.95 14.82
CA GLU A 101 -34.88 -4.40 15.74
C GLU A 101 -35.92 -5.26 15.05
N ALA A 102 -36.58 -6.16 15.80
CA ALA A 102 -37.68 -6.94 15.30
C ALA A 102 -38.82 -6.04 14.80
N PHE A 103 -39.40 -6.37 13.65
CA PHE A 103 -40.46 -5.58 13.03
C PHE A 103 -41.82 -5.85 13.67
N ALA A 104 -42.66 -4.83 13.71
CA ALA A 104 -44.09 -5.05 14.01
C ALA A 104 -44.77 -5.65 12.78
N THR A 105 -45.43 -6.83 12.94
CA THR A 105 -46.08 -7.56 11.85
C THR A 105 -47.54 -7.88 12.17
N PRO A 106 -48.44 -7.87 11.16
CA PRO A 106 -49.82 -8.33 11.32
C PRO A 106 -49.86 -9.81 11.73
N PRO A 107 -50.86 -10.23 12.57
CA PRO A 107 -50.98 -11.60 13.06
C PRO A 107 -51.11 -12.68 11.96
N ASP A 108 -51.72 -12.35 10.85
CA ASP A 108 -51.89 -13.26 9.70
C ASP A 108 -50.57 -13.53 8.96
N LEU A 109 -49.65 -12.57 8.90
CA LEU A 109 -48.28 -12.79 8.36
C LEU A 109 -47.46 -13.60 9.36
N ALA A 110 -47.55 -13.29 10.65
CA ALA A 110 -46.83 -14.04 11.70
C ALA A 110 -47.30 -15.51 11.74
N ALA A 111 -48.58 -15.78 11.56
CA ALA A 111 -49.11 -17.14 11.47
C ALA A 111 -48.56 -17.94 10.25
N ARG A 112 -48.11 -17.27 9.21
CA ARG A 112 -47.45 -17.83 8.02
C ARG A 112 -45.95 -17.97 8.17
N GLY A 113 -45.39 -17.72 9.36
CA GLY A 113 -43.96 -17.77 9.63
C GLY A 113 -43.19 -16.46 9.34
N LEU A 114 -43.88 -15.41 8.89
CA LEU A 114 -43.28 -14.08 8.62
C LEU A 114 -43.39 -13.22 9.89
N THR A 115 -42.70 -13.66 10.95
CA THR A 115 -42.63 -12.89 12.21
C THR A 115 -41.79 -11.65 12.04
N GLY A 116 -41.87 -10.72 12.99
CA GLY A 116 -41.06 -9.49 12.98
C GLY A 116 -39.55 -9.75 13.00
N GLU A 117 -39.14 -10.79 13.73
CA GLU A 117 -37.74 -11.24 13.78
C GLU A 117 -37.29 -11.82 12.44
N VAL A 118 -38.10 -12.64 11.78
CA VAL A 118 -37.81 -13.21 10.46
C VAL A 118 -37.67 -12.12 9.40
N LEU A 119 -38.54 -11.11 9.40
CA LEU A 119 -38.48 -10.00 8.45
C LEU A 119 -37.22 -9.12 8.69
N ALA A 120 -36.89 -8.89 9.95
CA ALA A 120 -35.70 -8.13 10.32
C ALA A 120 -34.41 -8.92 10.01
N ALA A 121 -34.41 -10.24 10.22
CA ALA A 121 -33.29 -11.11 9.83
C ALA A 121 -33.08 -11.11 8.30
N ASN A 122 -34.16 -11.24 7.52
CA ASN A 122 -34.09 -11.16 6.06
C ASN A 122 -33.57 -9.78 5.58
N LEU A 123 -33.96 -8.70 6.25
CA LEU A 123 -33.40 -7.37 5.96
C LEU A 123 -31.88 -7.33 6.27
N ALA A 124 -31.45 -7.87 7.41
CA ALA A 124 -30.04 -7.95 7.79
C ALA A 124 -29.22 -8.75 6.76
N ASP A 125 -29.74 -9.90 6.33
CA ASP A 125 -29.09 -10.73 5.32
C ASP A 125 -28.91 -9.98 3.99
N ARG A 126 -29.93 -9.24 3.55
CA ARG A 126 -29.86 -8.42 2.33
C ARG A 126 -28.90 -7.25 2.46
N LEU A 127 -28.85 -6.59 3.62
CA LEU A 127 -27.87 -5.55 3.89
C LEU A 127 -26.44 -6.13 3.84
N GLY A 128 -26.22 -7.29 4.46
CA GLY A 128 -24.93 -8.00 4.41
C GLY A 128 -24.54 -8.46 3.00
N GLU A 129 -25.52 -8.82 2.15
CA GLU A 129 -25.28 -9.15 0.74
C GLU A 129 -24.83 -7.92 -0.06
N ILE A 130 -25.55 -6.80 0.08
CA ILE A 130 -25.19 -5.51 -0.55
C ILE A 130 -23.78 -5.09 -0.11
N ASP A 131 -23.48 -5.21 1.19
CA ASP A 131 -22.19 -4.84 1.76
C ASP A 131 -21.03 -5.65 1.17
N ARG A 132 -21.20 -6.97 1.03
CA ARG A 132 -20.21 -7.85 0.38
C ARG A 132 -20.02 -7.50 -1.10
N GLN A 133 -21.12 -7.23 -1.81
CA GLN A 133 -21.10 -6.91 -3.24
C GLN A 133 -20.52 -5.50 -3.52
N ALA A 134 -20.59 -4.61 -2.56
CA ALA A 134 -20.03 -3.27 -2.67
C ALA A 134 -18.49 -3.27 -2.84
N ASN A 135 -17.79 -4.33 -2.41
CA ASN A 135 -16.34 -4.50 -2.56
C ASN A 135 -15.58 -3.19 -2.25
N SER A 136 -15.83 -2.61 -1.09
CA SER A 136 -15.43 -1.26 -0.73
C SER A 136 -14.07 -1.20 -0.04
N PHE A 137 -13.25 -0.19 -0.40
CA PHE A 137 -12.01 0.13 0.33
C PHE A 137 -12.26 0.71 1.72
N ARG A 138 -13.39 1.40 1.94
CA ARG A 138 -13.77 1.90 3.27
C ARG A 138 -14.14 0.72 4.16
N ALA A 139 -13.71 0.76 5.42
CA ALA A 139 -14.06 -0.26 6.41
C ALA A 139 -15.60 -0.39 6.53
N PRO A 140 -16.13 -1.62 6.68
CA PRO A 140 -17.56 -1.81 6.89
C PRO A 140 -17.99 -1.29 8.26
N GLU A 141 -19.22 -0.82 8.36
CA GLU A 141 -19.84 -0.57 9.65
C GLU A 141 -20.32 -1.89 10.26
N THR A 142 -20.26 -1.97 11.58
CA THR A 142 -20.69 -3.16 12.32
C THR A 142 -22.21 -3.30 12.25
N MET A 143 -22.72 -4.47 11.85
CA MET A 143 -24.14 -4.79 11.90
C MET A 143 -24.40 -5.76 13.04
N SER A 144 -25.37 -5.47 13.88
CA SER A 144 -25.78 -6.33 15.00
C SER A 144 -27.32 -6.44 15.09
N THR A 145 -27.78 -7.50 15.75
CA THR A 145 -29.19 -7.69 16.05
C THR A 145 -29.40 -7.67 17.56
N ASN A 146 -30.57 -7.25 18.03
CA ASN A 146 -30.87 -7.16 19.47
C ASN A 146 -31.58 -8.41 20.01
N TRP A 147 -31.77 -9.46 19.21
CA TRP A 147 -32.47 -10.69 19.61
C TRP A 147 -31.63 -11.98 19.55
N GLY A 148 -30.30 -11.87 19.31
CA GLY A 148 -29.40 -13.03 19.31
C GLY A 148 -29.00 -13.48 20.72
N ASP A 149 -28.76 -14.79 20.90
CA ASP A 149 -28.22 -15.35 22.16
C ASP A 149 -26.77 -14.93 22.35
N ASP A 150 -26.54 -13.99 23.27
CA ASP A 150 -25.19 -13.63 23.68
C ASP A 150 -24.57 -14.70 24.57
N VAL A 151 -23.29 -15.00 24.34
CA VAL A 151 -22.48 -15.74 25.29
C VAL A 151 -22.33 -14.87 26.55
N LYS A 152 -23.12 -15.19 27.60
CA LYS A 152 -23.11 -14.47 28.87
C LYS A 152 -21.85 -14.82 29.66
N ILE A 153 -20.81 -13.97 29.53
CA ILE A 153 -19.70 -13.97 30.47
C ILE A 153 -20.09 -13.00 31.59
N GLU A 154 -20.61 -13.55 32.70
CA GLU A 154 -21.01 -12.75 33.87
C GLU A 154 -19.79 -12.26 34.64
N ILE A 155 -19.82 -10.96 35.01
CA ILE A 155 -18.82 -10.40 35.93
C ILE A 155 -19.15 -10.92 37.32
N PRO A 156 -18.24 -11.68 37.98
CA PRO A 156 -18.51 -12.22 39.32
C PRO A 156 -18.99 -11.13 40.30
N SER A 157 -20.02 -11.42 41.05
CA SER A 157 -20.66 -10.56 42.07
C SER A 157 -21.49 -9.34 41.58
N THR A 158 -21.62 -9.08 40.30
CA THR A 158 -22.39 -7.90 39.82
C THR A 158 -23.70 -8.28 39.11
N GLY A 159 -23.85 -9.53 38.64
CA GLY A 159 -25.00 -9.97 37.86
C GLY A 159 -25.11 -9.35 36.45
N VAL A 160 -24.13 -8.55 36.03
CA VAL A 160 -24.07 -7.89 34.71
C VAL A 160 -23.04 -8.60 33.85
N SER A 161 -23.38 -8.97 32.63
CA SER A 161 -22.42 -9.52 31.68
C SER A 161 -21.56 -8.42 31.05
N ILE A 162 -20.33 -8.79 30.64
CA ILE A 162 -19.46 -7.86 29.89
C ILE A 162 -20.16 -7.39 28.61
N GLY A 163 -20.91 -8.26 27.94
CA GLY A 163 -21.70 -7.92 26.76
C GLY A 163 -22.85 -6.94 27.04
N GLU A 164 -23.51 -7.04 28.22
CA GLU A 164 -24.54 -6.05 28.62
C GLU A 164 -23.94 -4.68 28.90
N LEU A 165 -22.75 -4.64 29.53
CA LEU A 165 -22.02 -3.41 29.76
C LEU A 165 -21.56 -2.78 28.45
N ASP A 166 -21.01 -3.55 27.54
CA ASP A 166 -20.59 -3.08 26.22
C ASP A 166 -21.79 -2.49 25.44
N ARG A 167 -22.92 -3.21 25.38
CA ARG A 167 -24.16 -2.72 24.77
C ARG A 167 -24.69 -1.44 25.44
N PHE A 168 -24.61 -1.36 26.78
CA PHE A 168 -25.01 -0.13 27.50
C PHE A 168 -24.10 1.04 27.14
N LEU A 169 -22.78 0.82 27.09
CA LEU A 169 -21.83 1.87 26.72
C LEU A 169 -22.00 2.31 25.25
N ARG A 170 -22.18 1.39 24.32
CA ARG A 170 -22.46 1.70 22.91
C ARG A 170 -23.74 2.51 22.76
N ARG A 171 -24.82 2.11 23.41
CA ARG A 171 -26.11 2.85 23.40
C ARG A 171 -25.99 4.26 23.99
N LYS A 172 -25.12 4.47 25.00
CA LYS A 172 -24.99 5.78 25.70
C LYS A 172 -23.88 6.66 25.13
N LEU A 173 -22.81 6.10 24.63
CA LEU A 173 -21.63 6.81 24.15
C LEU A 173 -21.41 6.66 22.65
N GLY A 174 -21.96 5.62 22.04
CA GLY A 174 -21.86 5.31 20.61
C GLY A 174 -22.88 6.12 19.78
N HIS A 175 -22.67 6.06 18.48
CA HIS A 175 -23.52 6.69 17.47
C HIS A 175 -24.28 5.62 16.67
N GLU A 176 -24.75 4.55 17.35
CA GLU A 176 -25.47 3.44 16.72
C GLU A 176 -26.75 3.93 16.03
N THR A 177 -26.95 3.54 14.78
CA THR A 177 -28.20 3.77 14.06
C THR A 177 -29.13 2.60 14.28
N VAL A 178 -30.25 2.84 14.98
CA VAL A 178 -31.29 1.82 15.20
C VAL A 178 -32.21 1.75 13.99
N ILE A 179 -32.34 0.56 13.41
CA ILE A 179 -33.23 0.24 12.30
C ILE A 179 -34.43 -0.52 12.85
N GLY A 180 -35.57 0.13 12.95
CA GLY A 180 -36.84 -0.47 13.31
C GLY A 180 -37.80 -0.53 12.12
N GLY A 181 -38.74 -1.47 12.13
CA GLY A 181 -39.66 -1.59 11.02
C GLY A 181 -41.09 -2.03 11.43
N SER A 182 -42.02 -1.82 10.51
CA SER A 182 -43.38 -2.29 10.64
C SER A 182 -43.95 -2.69 9.27
N VAL A 183 -44.71 -3.75 9.23
CA VAL A 183 -45.53 -4.16 8.08
C VAL A 183 -46.97 -4.11 8.48
N PHE A 184 -47.84 -3.53 7.66
CA PHE A 184 -49.27 -3.50 7.89
C PHE A 184 -50.04 -3.63 6.58
N ARG A 185 -51.28 -4.13 6.72
CA ARG A 185 -52.21 -4.26 5.60
C ARG A 185 -52.81 -2.92 5.22
N THR A 186 -52.91 -2.72 3.93
CA THR A 186 -53.66 -1.61 3.31
C THR A 186 -54.68 -2.19 2.31
N PRO A 187 -55.64 -1.38 1.87
CA PRO A 187 -56.57 -1.85 0.83
C PRO A 187 -55.88 -2.29 -0.49
N GLN A 188 -54.66 -1.82 -0.73
CA GLN A 188 -53.89 -2.10 -1.95
C GLN A 188 -52.84 -3.21 -1.75
N GLY A 189 -52.75 -3.85 -0.57
CA GLY A 189 -51.78 -4.90 -0.26
C GLY A 189 -51.03 -4.62 1.05
N LEU A 190 -49.72 -4.85 1.06
CA LEU A 190 -48.86 -4.61 2.21
C LEU A 190 -48.13 -3.27 2.07
N ARG A 191 -47.93 -2.60 3.21
CA ARG A 191 -46.97 -1.48 3.33
C ARG A 191 -45.95 -1.86 4.37
N MET A 192 -44.67 -1.82 3.96
CA MET A 192 -43.52 -1.99 4.81
C MET A 192 -42.88 -0.63 5.03
N THR A 193 -42.65 -0.28 6.29
CA THR A 193 -42.00 0.97 6.69
C THR A 193 -40.76 0.60 7.51
N VAL A 194 -39.58 1.03 7.07
CA VAL A 194 -38.33 0.84 7.78
C VAL A 194 -37.77 2.21 8.18
N ARG A 195 -37.55 2.40 9.48
CA ARG A 195 -37.07 3.67 10.08
C ARG A 195 -35.60 3.54 10.39
N THR A 196 -34.81 4.50 9.95
CA THR A 196 -33.35 4.56 10.14
C THR A 196 -32.97 5.71 11.10
N GLY A 197 -33.71 5.85 12.18
CA GLY A 197 -33.50 6.90 13.16
C GLY A 197 -33.59 8.31 12.54
N ALA A 198 -32.58 9.13 12.77
CA ALA A 198 -32.49 10.50 12.23
C ALA A 198 -32.35 10.54 10.69
N LEU A 199 -31.93 9.43 10.05
CA LEU A 199 -31.71 9.35 8.60
C LEU A 199 -33.01 9.17 7.81
N GLY A 200 -34.17 9.09 8.50
CA GLY A 200 -35.48 9.08 7.88
C GLY A 200 -36.09 7.70 7.73
N THR A 201 -37.00 7.54 6.77
CA THR A 201 -37.84 6.36 6.64
C THR A 201 -37.85 5.86 5.20
N VAL A 202 -37.74 4.53 5.01
CA VAL A 202 -37.92 3.86 3.74
C VAL A 202 -39.30 3.20 3.72
N GLU A 203 -40.12 3.48 2.72
CA GLU A 203 -41.42 2.84 2.53
C GLU A 203 -41.47 2.03 1.26
N GLN A 204 -42.07 0.81 1.36
CA GLN A 204 -42.33 -0.06 0.23
C GLN A 204 -43.77 -0.53 0.28
N THR A 205 -44.41 -0.59 -0.87
CA THR A 205 -45.77 -1.12 -1.01
C THR A 205 -45.81 -2.22 -2.06
N GLY A 206 -46.63 -3.25 -1.84
CA GLY A 206 -46.70 -4.36 -2.77
C GLY A 206 -47.74 -5.39 -2.34
N ALA A 207 -47.99 -6.40 -3.19
CA ALA A 207 -48.82 -7.54 -2.84
C ALA A 207 -48.09 -8.48 -1.87
N ASP A 208 -48.82 -9.37 -1.18
CA ASP A 208 -48.26 -10.40 -0.28
C ASP A 208 -47.16 -11.24 -0.95
N ALA A 209 -47.31 -11.59 -2.22
CA ALA A 209 -46.34 -12.36 -2.99
C ALA A 209 -45.05 -11.58 -3.30
N GLN A 210 -45.02 -10.26 -3.09
CA GLN A 210 -43.88 -9.37 -3.39
C GLN A 210 -43.09 -9.03 -2.13
N ILE A 211 -43.34 -9.67 -0.99
CA ILE A 211 -42.72 -9.30 0.29
C ILE A 211 -41.18 -9.38 0.24
N GLU A 212 -40.62 -10.36 -0.46
CA GLU A 212 -39.17 -10.49 -0.64
C GLU A 212 -38.58 -9.32 -1.48
N ASP A 213 -39.30 -8.92 -2.55
CA ASP A 213 -38.90 -7.75 -3.35
C ASP A 213 -38.99 -6.44 -2.56
N MET A 214 -40.02 -6.34 -1.69
CA MET A 214 -40.16 -5.20 -0.77
C MET A 214 -39.00 -5.14 0.22
N ILE A 215 -38.56 -6.30 0.79
CA ILE A 215 -37.42 -6.39 1.69
C ILE A 215 -36.13 -5.97 0.96
N ARG A 216 -35.91 -6.49 -0.26
CA ARG A 216 -34.76 -6.16 -1.09
C ARG A 216 -34.68 -4.64 -1.37
N LYS A 217 -35.78 -4.03 -1.81
CA LYS A 217 -35.86 -2.59 -2.06
C LYS A 217 -35.72 -1.76 -0.78
N ALA A 218 -36.27 -2.27 0.33
CA ALA A 218 -36.09 -1.62 1.62
C ALA A 218 -34.62 -1.67 2.07
N ALA A 219 -33.92 -2.80 1.86
CA ALA A 219 -32.51 -2.94 2.15
C ALA A 219 -31.66 -1.96 1.33
N GLU A 220 -31.90 -1.84 0.01
CA GLU A 220 -31.21 -0.82 -0.81
C GLU A 220 -31.48 0.59 -0.29
N GLY A 221 -32.71 0.90 0.05
CA GLY A 221 -33.07 2.22 0.59
C GLY A 221 -32.46 2.53 1.96
N VAL A 222 -32.37 1.53 2.84
CA VAL A 222 -31.68 1.63 4.14
C VAL A 222 -30.18 1.82 3.93
N PHE A 223 -29.57 0.97 3.09
CA PHE A 223 -28.13 1.01 2.82
C PHE A 223 -27.72 2.36 2.20
N ASN A 224 -28.51 2.90 1.28
CA ASN A 224 -28.30 4.23 0.70
C ASN A 224 -28.31 5.36 1.75
N ARG A 225 -29.15 5.24 2.80
CA ARG A 225 -29.21 6.26 3.85
C ARG A 225 -28.11 6.15 4.89
N THR A 226 -27.74 4.91 5.22
CA THR A 226 -26.76 4.63 6.28
C THR A 226 -25.32 4.63 5.78
N GLN A 227 -25.08 4.17 4.53
CA GLN A 227 -23.76 3.99 3.95
C GLN A 227 -23.73 4.42 2.47
N PRO A 228 -24.00 5.69 2.14
CA PRO A 228 -24.19 6.16 0.76
C PRO A 228 -22.96 5.89 -0.13
N TYR A 229 -21.74 6.09 0.37
CA TYR A 229 -20.53 5.75 -0.38
C TYR A 229 -20.48 4.27 -0.78
N ARG A 230 -20.73 3.34 0.17
CA ARG A 230 -20.72 1.90 -0.10
C ARG A 230 -21.86 1.49 -1.02
N TYR A 231 -23.03 2.14 -0.90
CA TYR A 231 -24.15 1.92 -1.80
C TYR A 231 -23.83 2.36 -3.24
N SER A 232 -23.15 3.49 -3.40
CA SER A 232 -22.64 3.92 -4.71
C SER A 232 -21.67 2.89 -5.31
N LYS A 233 -20.81 2.28 -4.49
CA LYS A 233 -19.92 1.18 -4.93
C LYS A 233 -20.71 -0.06 -5.36
N TYR A 234 -21.72 -0.45 -4.59
CA TYR A 234 -22.63 -1.56 -4.97
C TYR A 234 -23.29 -1.32 -6.32
N LEU A 235 -23.80 -0.12 -6.55
CA LEU A 235 -24.41 0.27 -7.83
C LEU A 235 -23.41 0.24 -8.99
N GLU A 236 -22.18 0.69 -8.75
CA GLU A 236 -21.08 0.64 -9.72
C GLU A 236 -20.80 -0.80 -10.17
N PHE A 237 -20.59 -1.73 -9.22
CA PHE A 237 -20.35 -3.14 -9.52
C PHE A 237 -21.59 -3.86 -10.13
N SER A 238 -22.79 -3.31 -9.88
CA SER A 238 -24.04 -3.78 -10.52
C SER A 238 -24.26 -3.19 -11.92
N GLY A 239 -23.32 -2.40 -12.47
CA GLY A 239 -23.44 -1.74 -13.77
C GLY A 239 -24.40 -0.53 -13.80
N ARG A 240 -24.92 -0.10 -12.64
CA ARG A 240 -25.89 1.01 -12.49
C ARG A 240 -25.16 2.36 -12.32
N LEU A 241 -24.21 2.67 -13.24
CA LEU A 241 -23.31 3.83 -13.11
C LEU A 241 -24.02 5.20 -12.98
N PRO A 242 -25.12 5.51 -13.71
CA PRO A 242 -25.83 6.77 -13.54
C PRO A 242 -26.42 6.93 -12.13
N GLU A 243 -26.95 5.85 -11.56
CA GLU A 243 -27.48 5.85 -10.19
C GLU A 243 -26.36 5.98 -9.15
N ALA A 244 -25.24 5.26 -9.34
CA ALA A 244 -24.05 5.39 -8.50
C ALA A 244 -23.56 6.84 -8.44
N MET A 245 -23.48 7.51 -9.59
CA MET A 245 -23.12 8.95 -9.69
C MET A 245 -24.13 9.85 -8.99
N GLY A 246 -25.43 9.56 -9.09
CA GLY A 246 -26.49 10.29 -8.40
C GLY A 246 -26.33 10.22 -6.88
N VAL A 247 -26.11 9.03 -6.35
CA VAL A 247 -25.86 8.79 -4.92
C VAL A 247 -24.60 9.54 -4.45
N ALA A 248 -23.48 9.38 -5.16
CA ALA A 248 -22.23 10.04 -4.80
C ALA A 248 -22.34 11.57 -4.81
N ARG A 249 -23.05 12.17 -5.78
CA ARG A 249 -23.30 13.62 -5.84
C ARG A 249 -24.16 14.13 -4.70
N ASN A 250 -25.14 13.34 -4.26
CA ASN A 250 -25.96 13.69 -3.10
C ASN A 250 -25.12 13.63 -1.82
N ASP A 251 -24.32 12.59 -1.65
CA ASP A 251 -23.44 12.40 -0.50
C ASP A 251 -22.34 13.48 -0.42
N ALA A 252 -21.88 13.99 -1.55
CA ALA A 252 -20.95 15.11 -1.63
C ALA A 252 -21.51 16.44 -1.08
N GLN A 253 -22.78 16.49 -0.69
CA GLN A 253 -23.42 17.63 -0.02
C GLN A 253 -23.59 17.41 1.49
N SER A 254 -23.05 16.31 2.04
CA SER A 254 -23.06 16.02 3.47
C SER A 254 -22.42 17.16 4.29
N ASP A 255 -22.91 17.39 5.49
CA ASP A 255 -22.31 18.36 6.44
C ASP A 255 -20.96 17.86 6.97
N ASP A 256 -20.71 16.53 6.98
CA ASP A 256 -19.45 15.93 7.41
C ASP A 256 -18.40 16.00 6.29
N PRO A 257 -17.25 16.68 6.50
CA PRO A 257 -16.19 16.76 5.52
C PRO A 257 -15.57 15.40 5.16
N LYS A 258 -15.58 14.43 6.09
CA LYS A 258 -15.10 13.07 5.79
C LYS A 258 -16.03 12.33 4.83
N GLU A 259 -17.34 12.42 5.03
CA GLU A 259 -18.33 11.86 4.09
C GLU A 259 -18.21 12.54 2.73
N ARG A 260 -18.08 13.87 2.69
CA ARG A 260 -17.84 14.58 1.42
C ARG A 260 -16.57 14.10 0.72
N ALA A 261 -15.49 13.84 1.47
CA ALA A 261 -14.23 13.32 0.89
C ALA A 261 -14.43 11.94 0.26
N TRP A 262 -15.12 11.01 0.93
CA TRP A 262 -15.45 9.71 0.36
C TRP A 262 -16.33 9.82 -0.88
N ALA A 263 -17.33 10.69 -0.85
CA ALA A 263 -18.20 10.96 -1.99
C ALA A 263 -17.43 11.52 -3.19
N TRP A 264 -16.56 12.52 -2.98
CA TRP A 264 -15.72 13.06 -4.06
C TRP A 264 -14.70 12.05 -4.58
N ALA A 265 -14.16 11.17 -3.73
CA ALA A 265 -13.31 10.06 -4.17
C ALA A 265 -14.10 9.08 -5.06
N GLN A 266 -15.35 8.80 -4.72
CA GLN A 266 -16.23 7.97 -5.56
C GLN A 266 -16.58 8.64 -6.88
N ILE A 267 -16.88 9.94 -6.89
CA ILE A 267 -17.10 10.73 -8.12
C ILE A 267 -15.85 10.67 -9.01
N SER A 268 -14.65 10.81 -8.42
CA SER A 268 -13.38 10.67 -9.13
C SER A 268 -13.27 9.31 -9.83
N ASN A 269 -13.55 8.22 -9.11
CA ASN A 269 -13.54 6.87 -9.67
C ASN A 269 -14.57 6.72 -10.82
N LEU A 270 -15.82 7.16 -10.62
CA LEU A 270 -16.87 7.04 -11.62
C LEU A 270 -16.59 7.85 -12.90
N LEU A 271 -15.96 9.03 -12.76
CA LEU A 271 -15.53 9.84 -13.91
C LEU A 271 -14.44 9.13 -14.70
N GLY A 272 -13.46 8.51 -14.02
CA GLY A 272 -12.43 7.69 -14.68
C GLY A 272 -13.03 6.51 -15.45
N LEU A 273 -14.03 5.82 -14.90
CA LEU A 273 -14.71 4.70 -15.59
C LEU A 273 -15.39 5.12 -16.90
N VAL A 274 -15.77 6.39 -17.03
CA VAL A 274 -16.36 6.91 -18.27
C VAL A 274 -15.35 7.68 -19.15
N GLY A 275 -14.06 7.70 -18.73
CA GLY A 275 -12.96 8.31 -19.49
C GLY A 275 -12.83 9.84 -19.35
N ASP A 276 -13.51 10.44 -18.37
CA ASP A 276 -13.29 11.85 -18.00
C ASP A 276 -12.17 11.96 -16.97
N GLU A 277 -10.93 11.72 -17.41
CA GLU A 277 -9.76 11.71 -16.54
C GLU A 277 -9.45 13.09 -15.92
N ALA A 278 -9.72 14.15 -16.68
CA ALA A 278 -9.53 15.52 -16.17
C ALA A 278 -10.54 15.83 -15.04
N GLY A 279 -11.81 15.47 -15.23
CA GLY A 279 -12.83 15.53 -14.21
C GLY A 279 -12.51 14.64 -13.00
N ALA A 280 -12.02 13.42 -13.26
CA ALA A 280 -11.60 12.47 -12.22
C ALA A 280 -10.48 13.05 -11.35
N ALA A 281 -9.42 13.60 -11.97
CA ALA A 281 -8.33 14.25 -11.22
C ALA A 281 -8.81 15.46 -10.41
N ALA A 282 -9.70 16.28 -10.98
CA ALA A 282 -10.27 17.43 -10.27
C ALA A 282 -11.12 17.00 -9.06
N ALA A 283 -11.97 15.99 -9.22
CA ALA A 283 -12.79 15.43 -8.14
C ALA A 283 -11.92 14.80 -7.03
N GLY A 284 -10.87 14.06 -7.40
CA GLY A 284 -9.92 13.49 -6.44
C GLY A 284 -9.18 14.56 -5.64
N LYS A 285 -8.70 15.63 -6.29
CA LYS A 285 -8.07 16.78 -5.60
C LYS A 285 -9.06 17.49 -4.67
N ARG A 286 -10.34 17.53 -5.01
CA ARG A 286 -11.39 18.07 -4.13
C ARG A 286 -11.60 17.16 -2.91
N ALA A 287 -11.63 15.83 -3.09
CA ALA A 287 -11.70 14.88 -1.99
C ALA A 287 -10.56 15.07 -0.99
N ILE A 288 -9.32 15.26 -1.50
CA ILE A 288 -8.13 15.52 -0.68
C ILE A 288 -8.26 16.84 0.10
N ALA A 289 -8.88 17.87 -0.49
CA ALA A 289 -9.09 19.15 0.17
C ALA A 289 -10.11 19.05 1.32
N GLU A 290 -11.12 18.16 1.20
CA GLU A 290 -12.10 17.89 2.26
C GLU A 290 -11.48 17.05 3.41
N ASP A 291 -10.70 16.01 3.07
CA ASP A 291 -9.98 15.19 4.05
C ASP A 291 -8.59 14.77 3.51
N PRO A 292 -7.50 15.45 3.93
CA PRO A 292 -6.14 15.11 3.53
C PRO A 292 -5.65 13.74 4.01
N SER A 293 -6.39 13.04 4.85
CA SER A 293 -6.06 11.67 5.31
C SER A 293 -6.71 10.57 4.47
N ASN A 294 -7.60 10.91 3.54
CA ASN A 294 -8.30 9.94 2.70
C ASN A 294 -7.35 9.32 1.65
N ALA A 295 -6.85 8.12 1.93
CA ALA A 295 -5.90 7.41 1.05
C ALA A 295 -6.49 7.13 -0.34
N LEU A 296 -7.80 6.81 -0.44
CA LEU A 296 -8.45 6.51 -1.71
C LEU A 296 -8.52 7.74 -2.62
N ALA A 297 -8.71 8.93 -2.06
CA ALA A 297 -8.71 10.17 -2.83
C ALA A 297 -7.36 10.40 -3.53
N TYR A 298 -6.25 10.13 -2.83
CA TYR A 298 -4.92 10.19 -3.43
C TYR A 298 -4.73 9.12 -4.50
N LEU A 299 -5.21 7.89 -4.27
CA LEU A 299 -5.10 6.78 -5.24
C LEU A 299 -5.87 7.11 -6.53
N ASN A 300 -7.11 7.56 -6.42
CA ASN A 300 -7.93 7.91 -7.59
C ASN A 300 -7.34 9.11 -8.35
N THR A 301 -6.80 10.11 -7.63
CA THR A 301 -6.10 11.24 -8.25
C THR A 301 -4.86 10.75 -9.01
N ALA A 302 -4.07 9.84 -8.42
CA ALA A 302 -2.90 9.26 -9.07
C ALA A 302 -3.27 8.49 -10.34
N ASN A 303 -4.33 7.68 -10.28
CA ASN A 303 -4.81 6.93 -11.43
C ASN A 303 -5.22 7.88 -12.58
N ALA A 304 -6.04 8.87 -12.30
CA ALA A 304 -6.51 9.84 -13.29
C ALA A 304 -5.35 10.64 -13.92
N LEU A 305 -4.38 11.08 -13.11
CA LEU A 305 -3.19 11.77 -13.60
C LEU A 305 -2.30 10.85 -14.45
N GLY A 306 -2.16 9.57 -14.08
CA GLY A 306 -1.46 8.57 -14.87
C GLY A 306 -2.12 8.40 -16.25
N PHE A 307 -3.46 8.29 -16.32
CA PHE A 307 -4.18 8.24 -17.61
C PHE A 307 -3.97 9.50 -18.46
N LEU A 308 -3.82 10.65 -17.82
CA LEU A 308 -3.47 11.89 -18.53
C LEU A 308 -1.99 11.91 -19.01
N GLY A 309 -1.16 10.95 -18.56
CA GLY A 309 0.28 10.92 -18.83
C GLY A 309 1.06 11.96 -18.02
N HIS A 310 0.55 12.33 -16.86
CA HIS A 310 1.22 13.20 -15.88
C HIS A 310 1.92 12.32 -14.82
N ASP A 311 2.80 11.44 -15.29
CA ASP A 311 3.34 10.33 -14.49
C ASP A 311 4.11 10.78 -13.24
N GLY A 312 4.74 11.96 -13.30
CA GLY A 312 5.44 12.55 -12.15
C GLY A 312 4.50 12.95 -11.00
N GLU A 313 3.38 13.62 -11.33
CA GLU A 313 2.35 13.93 -10.33
C GLU A 313 1.65 12.65 -9.86
N ALA A 314 1.31 11.75 -10.77
CA ALA A 314 0.68 10.47 -10.47
C ALA A 314 1.51 9.66 -9.46
N ALA A 315 2.83 9.56 -9.66
CA ALA A 315 3.73 8.87 -8.75
C ALA A 315 3.76 9.51 -7.34
N ALA A 316 3.76 10.84 -7.26
CA ALA A 316 3.73 11.56 -5.98
C ALA A 316 2.42 11.31 -5.20
N TYR A 317 1.27 11.39 -5.89
CA TYR A 317 -0.04 11.07 -5.29
C TYR A 317 -0.14 9.58 -4.93
N GLY A 318 0.33 8.67 -5.78
CA GLY A 318 0.32 7.23 -5.55
C GLY A 318 1.18 6.83 -4.34
N GLN A 319 2.37 7.40 -4.19
CA GLN A 319 3.20 7.19 -3.01
C GLN A 319 2.52 7.69 -1.73
N LYS A 320 1.86 8.85 -1.78
CA LYS A 320 1.10 9.38 -0.64
C LYS A 320 -0.09 8.49 -0.30
N ALA A 321 -0.82 8.00 -1.31
CA ALA A 321 -1.91 7.04 -1.15
C ALA A 321 -1.44 5.77 -0.44
N ALA A 322 -0.33 5.17 -0.90
CA ALA A 322 0.22 3.95 -0.34
C ALA A 322 0.67 4.13 1.12
N LEU A 323 1.32 5.26 1.44
CA LEU A 323 1.73 5.59 2.81
C LEU A 323 0.54 5.78 3.75
N LEU A 324 -0.48 6.54 3.35
CA LEU A 324 -1.68 6.75 4.15
C LEU A 324 -2.49 5.46 4.29
N GLY A 325 -2.68 4.74 3.18
CA GLY A 325 -3.48 3.53 3.13
C GLY A 325 -2.86 2.33 3.84
N SER A 326 -1.54 2.29 4.04
CA SER A 326 -0.88 1.22 4.80
C SER A 326 -1.05 1.33 6.32
N SER A 327 -1.69 2.41 6.80
CA SER A 327 -1.96 2.67 8.21
C SER A 327 -3.44 2.44 8.55
N PRO A 328 -3.76 1.86 9.73
CA PRO A 328 -5.15 1.72 10.20
C PRO A 328 -5.88 3.06 10.34
N SER A 329 -5.17 4.18 10.50
CA SER A 329 -5.75 5.52 10.62
C SER A 329 -6.39 6.05 9.32
N GLY A 330 -6.17 5.39 8.18
CA GLY A 330 -6.70 5.82 6.88
C GLY A 330 -8.18 5.49 6.63
N GLY A 331 -8.89 4.88 7.59
CA GLY A 331 -10.31 4.50 7.46
C GLY A 331 -10.57 3.39 6.44
N LEU A 332 -9.51 2.66 6.02
CA LEU A 332 -9.61 1.56 5.08
C LEU A 332 -9.92 0.24 5.81
N SER A 333 -10.57 -0.69 5.10
CA SER A 333 -10.69 -2.09 5.51
C SER A 333 -9.32 -2.76 5.54
N ASP A 334 -9.20 -3.89 6.25
CA ASP A 334 -7.96 -4.68 6.28
C ASP A 334 -7.47 -5.05 4.87
N VAL A 335 -8.41 -5.40 3.99
CA VAL A 335 -8.13 -5.67 2.57
C VAL A 335 -7.62 -4.41 1.85
N GLY A 336 -8.19 -3.24 2.14
CA GLY A 336 -7.72 -1.95 1.62
C GLY A 336 -6.32 -1.59 2.11
N ILE A 337 -6.02 -1.83 3.39
CA ILE A 337 -4.69 -1.63 3.99
C ILE A 337 -3.65 -2.53 3.30
N ASN A 338 -3.96 -3.81 3.15
CA ASN A 338 -3.05 -4.77 2.52
C ASN A 338 -2.82 -4.42 1.04
N THR A 339 -3.87 -4.02 0.32
CA THR A 339 -3.76 -3.52 -1.07
C THR A 339 -2.86 -2.29 -1.16
N SER A 340 -2.99 -1.35 -0.21
CA SER A 340 -2.13 -0.17 -0.16
C SER A 340 -0.66 -0.52 0.09
N ARG A 341 -0.38 -1.56 0.89
CA ARG A 341 0.99 -2.07 1.11
C ARG A 341 1.60 -2.63 -0.16
N VAL A 342 0.84 -3.37 -0.97
CA VAL A 342 1.30 -3.83 -2.30
C VAL A 342 1.67 -2.64 -3.18
N ASN A 343 0.89 -1.58 -3.16
CA ASN A 343 1.13 -0.39 -3.96
C ASN A 343 2.39 0.41 -3.56
N LEU A 344 2.97 0.16 -2.37
CA LEU A 344 4.26 0.76 -1.99
C LEU A 344 5.40 0.44 -2.96
N ALA A 345 5.33 -0.69 -3.67
CA ALA A 345 6.32 -1.11 -4.65
C ALA A 345 6.44 -0.16 -5.86
N SER A 346 5.41 0.62 -6.16
CA SER A 346 5.43 1.58 -7.29
C SER A 346 6.49 2.67 -7.11
N GLY A 347 6.71 3.14 -5.87
CA GLY A 347 7.68 4.18 -5.59
C GLY A 347 9.15 3.82 -5.93
N PRO A 348 9.67 2.68 -5.46
CA PRO A 348 10.97 2.16 -5.90
C PRO A 348 11.04 1.90 -7.41
N ALA A 349 10.03 1.27 -8.01
CA ALA A 349 10.00 1.00 -9.45
C ALA A 349 10.11 2.30 -10.27
N PHE A 350 9.39 3.34 -9.88
CA PHE A 350 9.43 4.66 -10.53
C PHE A 350 10.84 5.31 -10.50
N ARG A 351 11.67 4.95 -9.54
CA ARG A 351 13.08 5.39 -9.44
C ARG A 351 14.08 4.38 -9.99
N GLY A 352 13.61 3.29 -10.62
CA GLY A 352 14.46 2.24 -11.16
C GLY A 352 15.07 1.29 -10.13
N ASP A 353 14.62 1.31 -8.85
CA ASP A 353 15.00 0.31 -7.83
C ASP A 353 14.07 -0.90 -7.93
N PHE A 354 14.19 -1.63 -9.04
CA PHE A 354 13.35 -2.78 -9.33
C PHE A 354 13.56 -3.95 -8.37
N GLN A 355 14.74 -4.06 -7.76
CA GLN A 355 14.99 -5.09 -6.74
C GLN A 355 14.21 -4.82 -5.47
N LEU A 356 14.13 -3.56 -5.01
CA LEU A 356 13.32 -3.22 -3.85
C LEU A 356 11.82 -3.40 -4.16
N ALA A 357 11.38 -2.94 -5.33
CA ALA A 357 10.00 -3.15 -5.78
C ALA A 357 9.63 -4.63 -5.83
N LEU A 358 10.50 -5.48 -6.39
CA LEU A 358 10.30 -6.93 -6.47
C LEU A 358 10.21 -7.58 -5.08
N ARG A 359 11.06 -7.17 -4.12
CA ARG A 359 10.96 -7.65 -2.74
C ARG A 359 9.61 -7.28 -2.11
N GLN A 360 9.17 -6.03 -2.23
CA GLN A 360 7.89 -5.58 -1.70
C GLN A 360 6.70 -6.31 -2.30
N LEU A 361 6.71 -6.56 -3.61
CA LEU A 361 5.69 -7.37 -4.30
C LEU A 361 5.72 -8.85 -3.94
N SER A 362 6.78 -9.34 -3.32
CA SER A 362 6.94 -10.74 -2.91
C SER A 362 6.59 -10.98 -1.44
N GLU A 363 6.34 -9.92 -0.66
CA GLU A 363 5.91 -10.02 0.73
C GLU A 363 4.48 -10.52 0.83
N ASP A 364 4.21 -11.43 1.76
CA ASP A 364 2.84 -11.85 2.08
C ASP A 364 2.16 -10.74 2.93
N THR A 365 1.28 -10.01 2.31
CA THR A 365 0.54 -8.92 2.96
C THR A 365 -0.80 -9.37 3.55
N GLY A 366 -1.16 -10.66 3.41
CA GLY A 366 -2.47 -11.19 3.79
C GLY A 366 -3.54 -11.02 2.69
N PRO A 367 -4.84 -11.09 3.04
CA PRO A 367 -5.92 -10.98 2.06
C PRO A 367 -5.95 -9.59 1.42
N VAL A 368 -6.08 -9.57 0.08
CA VAL A 368 -6.17 -8.38 -0.76
C VAL A 368 -7.43 -8.45 -1.63
N TYR A 369 -7.79 -7.35 -2.27
CA TYR A 369 -8.90 -7.34 -3.25
C TYR A 369 -8.64 -8.34 -4.38
N GLU A 370 -9.74 -8.87 -4.94
CA GLU A 370 -9.69 -9.67 -6.16
C GLU A 370 -8.96 -8.87 -7.27
N GLY A 371 -8.06 -9.55 -7.97
CA GLY A 371 -7.20 -8.94 -8.99
C GLY A 371 -5.91 -8.28 -8.46
N VAL A 372 -5.80 -7.92 -7.18
CA VAL A 372 -4.57 -7.32 -6.63
C VAL A 372 -3.43 -8.33 -6.57
N ARG A 373 -3.73 -9.59 -6.34
CA ARG A 373 -2.72 -10.66 -6.37
C ARG A 373 -2.14 -10.84 -7.76
N GLU A 374 -2.99 -10.85 -8.77
CA GLU A 374 -2.62 -10.89 -10.18
C GLU A 374 -1.85 -9.63 -10.58
N PHE A 375 -2.29 -8.46 -10.12
CA PHE A 375 -1.58 -7.20 -10.30
C PHE A 375 -0.18 -7.24 -9.68
N SER A 376 -0.05 -7.78 -8.46
CA SER A 376 1.25 -7.98 -7.81
C SER A 376 2.15 -8.91 -8.61
N GLN A 377 1.62 -10.03 -9.12
CA GLN A 377 2.37 -10.96 -9.99
C GLN A 377 2.77 -10.28 -11.30
N ALA A 378 1.88 -9.53 -11.94
CA ALA A 378 2.20 -8.74 -13.14
C ALA A 378 3.31 -7.72 -12.86
N GLY A 379 3.24 -7.02 -11.73
CA GLY A 379 4.29 -6.13 -11.27
C GLY A 379 5.64 -6.84 -11.10
N ARG A 380 5.65 -8.06 -10.55
CA ARG A 380 6.87 -8.88 -10.46
C ARG A 380 7.43 -9.23 -11.84
N VAL A 381 6.58 -9.64 -12.77
CA VAL A 381 6.99 -9.93 -14.16
C VAL A 381 7.65 -8.71 -14.78
N LEU A 382 7.02 -7.54 -14.68
CA LEU A 382 7.54 -6.29 -15.26
C LEU A 382 8.87 -5.86 -14.64
N ASN A 383 9.01 -5.96 -13.31
CA ASN A 383 10.27 -5.65 -12.64
C ASN A 383 11.40 -6.61 -13.05
N LEU A 384 11.11 -7.91 -13.22
CA LEU A 384 12.10 -8.88 -13.70
C LEU A 384 12.54 -8.58 -15.15
N ILE A 385 11.59 -8.22 -16.04
CA ILE A 385 11.94 -7.80 -17.42
C ILE A 385 12.79 -6.54 -17.39
N ALA A 386 12.44 -5.55 -16.57
CA ALA A 386 13.21 -4.32 -16.41
C ALA A 386 14.61 -4.54 -15.81
N MET A 387 14.81 -5.66 -15.11
CA MET A 387 16.13 -6.13 -14.64
C MET A 387 16.82 -7.07 -15.66
N HIS A 388 16.29 -7.21 -16.87
CA HIS A 388 16.79 -8.08 -17.94
C HIS A 388 16.79 -9.59 -17.59
N ASP A 389 15.97 -10.03 -16.63
CA ASP A 389 15.73 -11.44 -16.29
C ASP A 389 14.45 -11.93 -16.97
N ILE A 390 14.51 -12.17 -18.27
CA ILE A 390 13.37 -12.59 -19.09
C ILE A 390 12.91 -14.00 -18.73
N SER A 391 13.85 -14.90 -18.48
CA SER A 391 13.54 -16.27 -18.04
C SER A 391 12.86 -16.30 -16.69
N GLY A 392 13.30 -15.49 -15.73
CA GLY A 392 12.65 -15.32 -14.42
C GLY A 392 11.24 -14.71 -14.55
N ALA A 393 11.09 -13.72 -15.40
CA ALA A 393 9.79 -13.12 -15.70
C ALA A 393 8.81 -14.12 -16.31
N HIS A 394 9.27 -14.96 -17.26
CA HIS A 394 8.46 -16.02 -17.86
C HIS A 394 8.00 -17.02 -16.80
N ALA A 395 8.88 -17.47 -15.92
CA ALA A 395 8.55 -18.40 -14.85
C ALA A 395 7.45 -17.89 -13.91
N VAL A 396 7.45 -16.59 -13.59
CA VAL A 396 6.37 -15.95 -12.81
C VAL A 396 5.11 -15.76 -13.66
N GLY A 397 5.26 -15.36 -14.93
CA GLY A 397 4.17 -15.03 -15.85
C GLY A 397 3.29 -16.22 -16.22
N THR A 398 3.81 -17.45 -16.20
CA THR A 398 3.03 -18.68 -16.50
C THR A 398 1.87 -18.92 -15.52
N THR A 399 1.85 -18.26 -14.39
CA THR A 399 0.77 -18.35 -13.39
C THR A 399 -0.35 -17.34 -13.62
N LEU A 400 -0.21 -16.42 -14.59
CA LEU A 400 -1.19 -15.39 -14.91
C LEU A 400 -2.07 -15.83 -16.09
N PRO A 401 -3.37 -15.51 -16.10
CA PRO A 401 -4.22 -15.73 -17.27
C PRO A 401 -3.69 -14.96 -18.49
N ASP A 402 -3.74 -15.54 -19.67
CA ASP A 402 -3.30 -14.91 -20.92
C ASP A 402 -4.03 -13.57 -21.19
N THR A 403 -5.28 -13.47 -20.75
CA THR A 403 -6.12 -12.28 -20.90
C THR A 403 -5.85 -11.18 -19.87
N TYR A 404 -5.11 -11.46 -18.81
CA TYR A 404 -4.91 -10.51 -17.70
C TYR A 404 -4.37 -9.17 -18.19
N PHE A 405 -3.31 -9.20 -18.98
CA PHE A 405 -2.66 -7.98 -19.48
C PHE A 405 -3.52 -7.19 -20.48
N VAL A 406 -4.38 -7.87 -21.24
CA VAL A 406 -5.32 -7.22 -22.16
C VAL A 406 -6.43 -6.52 -21.37
N ALA A 407 -7.01 -7.19 -20.37
CA ALA A 407 -8.12 -6.66 -19.58
C ALA A 407 -7.69 -5.47 -18.67
N HIS A 408 -6.46 -5.50 -18.14
CA HIS A 408 -5.96 -4.46 -17.22
C HIS A 408 -5.17 -3.36 -17.91
N PHE A 409 -4.87 -3.47 -19.19
CA PHE A 409 -4.23 -2.42 -19.96
C PHE A 409 -5.10 -1.16 -20.05
N THR A 410 -6.42 -1.30 -19.96
CA THR A 410 -7.38 -0.20 -19.92
C THR A 410 -7.48 0.47 -18.54
N SER A 411 -6.81 -0.06 -17.51
CA SER A 411 -6.89 0.44 -16.12
C SER A 411 -5.77 1.42 -15.72
N GLY A 412 -5.05 2.00 -16.68
CA GLY A 412 -4.16 3.14 -16.44
C GLY A 412 -2.87 2.88 -15.66
N SER A 413 -2.41 1.64 -15.63
CA SER A 413 -1.16 1.32 -14.95
C SER A 413 0.11 1.74 -15.72
N GLY A 414 0.00 2.35 -16.90
CA GLY A 414 1.12 2.78 -17.73
C GLY A 414 2.05 1.64 -18.20
N LEU A 415 1.63 0.38 -17.99
CA LEU A 415 2.47 -0.80 -18.19
C LEU A 415 2.14 -1.42 -19.55
N SER A 416 3.11 -1.44 -20.45
CA SER A 416 3.05 -2.20 -21.70
C SER A 416 2.87 -3.69 -21.42
N ALA A 417 2.24 -4.45 -22.32
CA ALA A 417 2.12 -5.89 -22.18
C ALA A 417 3.53 -6.51 -21.96
N PRO A 418 3.68 -7.48 -21.06
CA PRO A 418 4.98 -8.08 -20.78
C PRO A 418 5.67 -8.64 -22.02
N GLN A 419 4.91 -9.20 -22.95
CA GLN A 419 5.44 -9.70 -24.23
C GLN A 419 6.07 -8.57 -25.06
N HIS A 420 5.44 -7.38 -25.09
CA HIS A 420 6.00 -6.21 -25.76
C HIS A 420 7.31 -5.79 -25.10
N LEU A 421 7.31 -5.62 -23.76
CA LEU A 421 8.50 -5.19 -23.03
C LEU A 421 9.64 -6.22 -23.17
N ALA A 422 9.33 -7.53 -23.14
CA ALA A 422 10.31 -8.58 -23.40
C ALA A 422 10.86 -8.49 -24.83
N ALA A 423 10.03 -8.23 -25.85
CA ALA A 423 10.46 -8.05 -27.23
C ALA A 423 11.41 -6.85 -27.37
N VAL A 424 11.10 -5.73 -26.70
CA VAL A 424 11.95 -4.52 -26.63
C VAL A 424 13.30 -4.83 -25.97
N GLN A 425 13.31 -5.49 -24.82
CA GLN A 425 14.54 -5.88 -24.11
C GLN A 425 15.40 -6.84 -24.94
N MET A 426 14.79 -7.70 -25.73
CA MET A 426 15.47 -8.59 -26.68
C MET A 426 15.78 -7.92 -28.02
N GLN A 427 15.49 -6.63 -28.18
CA GLN A 427 15.67 -5.85 -29.41
C GLN A 427 14.98 -6.47 -30.64
N ASN A 428 13.85 -7.16 -30.41
CA ASN A 428 13.03 -7.76 -31.47
C ASN A 428 11.95 -6.77 -31.93
N TRP A 429 12.36 -5.73 -32.62
CA TRP A 429 11.49 -4.63 -33.06
C TRP A 429 10.34 -5.08 -33.97
N PRO A 430 10.52 -6.06 -34.90
CA PRO A 430 9.40 -6.60 -35.68
C PRO A 430 8.30 -7.21 -34.81
N LEU A 431 8.67 -7.94 -33.76
CA LEU A 431 7.72 -8.53 -32.82
C LEU A 431 7.07 -7.43 -31.94
N ALA A 432 7.83 -6.45 -31.46
CA ALA A 432 7.30 -5.33 -30.70
C ALA A 432 6.22 -4.59 -31.49
N LEU A 433 6.47 -4.22 -32.76
CA LEU A 433 5.50 -3.57 -33.66
C LEU A 433 4.28 -4.44 -33.95
N GLN A 434 4.45 -5.76 -34.07
CA GLN A 434 3.32 -6.69 -34.24
C GLN A 434 2.42 -6.70 -33.01
N ILE A 435 3.01 -6.65 -31.82
CA ILE A 435 2.25 -6.58 -30.55
C ILE A 435 1.55 -5.23 -30.44
N ASP A 436 2.19 -4.11 -30.80
CA ASP A 436 1.56 -2.79 -30.83
C ASP A 436 0.30 -2.78 -31.70
N ASP A 437 0.39 -3.34 -32.89
CA ASP A 437 -0.74 -3.42 -33.82
C ASP A 437 -1.87 -4.27 -33.27
N ALA A 438 -1.55 -5.39 -32.62
CA ALA A 438 -2.53 -6.26 -31.95
C ALA A 438 -3.23 -5.54 -30.77
N MET A 439 -2.47 -4.82 -29.94
CA MET A 439 -3.02 -4.04 -28.82
C MET A 439 -3.94 -2.92 -29.32
N LEU A 440 -3.53 -2.18 -30.35
CA LEU A 440 -4.35 -1.14 -30.98
C LEU A 440 -5.64 -1.70 -31.58
N ALA A 441 -5.59 -2.87 -32.22
CA ALA A 441 -6.76 -3.54 -32.75
C ALA A 441 -7.74 -3.98 -31.65
N THR A 442 -7.21 -4.52 -30.55
CA THR A 442 -8.01 -4.97 -29.39
C THR A 442 -8.77 -3.80 -28.76
N ILE A 443 -8.11 -2.66 -28.54
CA ILE A 443 -8.75 -1.47 -27.97
C ILE A 443 -9.83 -0.92 -28.92
N ALA A 444 -9.59 -0.93 -30.21
CA ALA A 444 -10.56 -0.43 -31.21
C ALA A 444 -11.87 -1.23 -31.23
N THR A 445 -11.85 -2.50 -30.80
CA THR A 445 -13.03 -3.38 -30.76
C THR A 445 -13.79 -3.36 -29.44
N ASN A 446 -13.33 -2.61 -28.43
CA ASN A 446 -14.00 -2.53 -27.12
C ASN A 446 -15.19 -1.54 -27.19
N PRO A 447 -16.46 -2.03 -27.17
CA PRO A 447 -17.63 -1.16 -27.35
C PRO A 447 -17.99 -0.35 -26.11
N GLU A 448 -17.58 -0.80 -24.90
CA GLU A 448 -18.05 -0.26 -23.61
C GLU A 448 -17.18 0.85 -23.04
N GLY A 449 -16.00 1.05 -23.59
CA GLY A 449 -15.01 2.00 -23.05
C GLY A 449 -14.41 2.95 -24.08
N LYS A 450 -15.19 3.48 -25.05
CA LYS A 450 -14.64 4.29 -26.15
C LYS A 450 -13.76 5.47 -25.70
N ALA A 451 -14.16 6.18 -24.65
CA ALA A 451 -13.40 7.31 -24.14
C ALA A 451 -12.08 6.86 -23.48
N VAL A 452 -12.15 5.84 -22.61
CA VAL A 452 -10.96 5.23 -21.97
C VAL A 452 -10.04 4.63 -23.04
N ALA A 453 -10.60 3.92 -24.01
CA ALA A 453 -9.87 3.35 -25.13
C ALA A 453 -9.12 4.42 -25.95
N GLU A 454 -9.72 5.58 -26.18
CA GLU A 454 -9.09 6.69 -26.92
C GLU A 454 -7.94 7.32 -26.12
N VAL A 455 -8.08 7.46 -24.81
CA VAL A 455 -6.99 7.92 -23.91
C VAL A 455 -5.84 6.91 -23.95
N ALA A 456 -6.12 5.62 -23.75
CA ALA A 456 -5.11 4.56 -23.82
C ALA A 456 -4.42 4.53 -25.19
N ARG A 457 -5.17 4.66 -26.27
CA ARG A 457 -4.66 4.70 -27.64
C ARG A 457 -3.69 5.86 -27.85
N THR A 458 -4.08 7.08 -27.45
CA THR A 458 -3.35 8.31 -27.82
C THR A 458 -2.21 8.63 -26.86
N ARG A 459 -2.31 8.26 -25.57
CA ARG A 459 -1.34 8.61 -24.54
C ARG A 459 -0.39 7.47 -24.15
N PHE A 460 -0.70 6.22 -24.58
CA PHE A 460 0.16 5.05 -24.29
C PHE A 460 0.56 4.29 -25.55
N LEU A 461 -0.39 3.73 -26.30
CA LEU A 461 -0.05 2.81 -27.40
C LEU A 461 0.58 3.49 -28.60
N LEU A 462 0.05 4.60 -29.07
CA LEU A 462 0.65 5.31 -30.20
C LEU A 462 2.02 5.91 -29.86
N PRO A 463 2.27 6.50 -28.67
CA PRO A 463 3.63 6.86 -28.24
C PRO A 463 4.59 5.68 -28.24
N LEU A 464 4.18 4.52 -27.67
CA LEU A 464 4.97 3.30 -27.64
C LEU A 464 5.37 2.85 -29.04
N LYS A 465 4.39 2.73 -29.93
CA LYS A 465 4.62 2.39 -31.34
C LYS A 465 5.54 3.38 -32.06
N ALA A 466 5.46 4.67 -31.74
CA ALA A 466 6.36 5.67 -32.33
C ALA A 466 7.82 5.44 -31.89
N VAL A 467 8.03 5.06 -30.65
CA VAL A 467 9.36 4.66 -30.14
C VAL A 467 9.87 3.43 -30.87
N ASP A 468 9.07 2.39 -31.00
CA ASP A 468 9.46 1.13 -31.65
C ASP A 468 9.74 1.29 -33.14
N LEU A 469 8.95 2.13 -33.83
CA LEU A 469 9.23 2.52 -35.24
C LEU A 469 10.61 3.16 -35.38
N ALA A 470 10.99 4.04 -34.43
CA ALA A 470 12.30 4.70 -34.47
C ALA A 470 13.43 3.68 -34.30
N TYR A 471 13.33 2.77 -33.31
CA TYR A 471 14.29 1.70 -33.09
C TYR A 471 14.33 0.67 -34.23
N ALA A 472 13.22 0.44 -34.90
CA ALA A 472 13.16 -0.39 -36.11
C ALA A 472 13.75 0.29 -37.37
N GLY A 473 14.28 1.52 -37.23
CA GLY A 473 14.85 2.30 -38.34
C GLY A 473 13.81 3.04 -39.21
N ARG A 474 12.51 2.96 -38.88
CA ARG A 474 11.40 3.62 -39.60
C ARG A 474 11.20 5.06 -39.10
N VAL A 475 12.31 5.85 -39.09
CA VAL A 475 12.37 7.17 -38.42
C VAL A 475 11.34 8.16 -38.97
N GLY A 476 11.09 8.16 -40.29
CA GLY A 476 10.09 9.06 -40.92
C GLY A 476 8.67 8.80 -40.40
N GLU A 477 8.31 7.52 -40.25
CA GLU A 477 7.01 7.11 -39.68
C GLU A 477 6.91 7.43 -38.19
N ALA A 478 7.98 7.17 -37.45
CA ALA A 478 8.07 7.55 -36.03
C ALA A 478 7.83 9.04 -35.82
N GLN A 479 8.50 9.90 -36.60
CA GLN A 479 8.32 11.35 -36.55
C GLN A 479 6.89 11.78 -36.96
N ALA A 480 6.32 11.16 -38.01
CA ALA A 480 4.95 11.45 -38.41
C ALA A 480 3.94 11.12 -37.32
N LEU A 481 4.08 9.92 -36.71
CA LEU A 481 3.23 9.49 -35.62
C LEU A 481 3.44 10.37 -34.38
N ALA A 482 4.68 10.63 -33.98
CA ALA A 482 4.99 11.47 -32.83
C ALA A 482 4.40 12.88 -32.93
N ARG A 483 4.35 13.49 -34.12
CA ARG A 483 3.72 14.80 -34.33
C ARG A 483 2.21 14.81 -34.07
N SER A 484 1.52 13.69 -34.26
CA SER A 484 0.07 13.59 -34.07
C SER A 484 -0.35 13.41 -32.61
N LEU A 485 0.61 13.10 -31.69
CA LEU A 485 0.32 12.83 -30.30
C LEU A 485 -0.03 14.11 -29.53
N PRO A 486 -0.73 13.99 -28.37
CA PRO A 486 -0.92 15.10 -27.43
C PRO A 486 0.41 15.73 -26.98
N LEU A 487 0.40 17.01 -26.60
CA LEU A 487 1.60 17.73 -26.15
C LEU A 487 1.83 17.65 -24.64
N ASP A 488 0.83 17.20 -23.91
CA ASP A 488 0.70 17.25 -22.45
C ASP A 488 0.76 15.85 -21.82
N CYS A 489 1.63 14.99 -22.32
CA CYS A 489 1.85 13.68 -21.70
C CYS A 489 3.31 13.24 -21.79
N ASP A 490 3.79 12.51 -20.78
CA ASP A 490 5.17 12.03 -20.68
C ASP A 490 5.54 11.10 -21.82
N ASN A 491 4.78 10.03 -22.04
CA ASN A 491 5.03 9.08 -23.14
C ASN A 491 5.03 9.77 -24.52
N CYS A 492 4.19 10.80 -24.69
CA CYS A 492 4.14 11.58 -25.93
C CYS A 492 5.41 12.44 -26.12
N ALA A 493 5.93 13.01 -25.03
CA ALA A 493 7.18 13.76 -25.04
C ALA A 493 8.36 12.82 -25.29
N GLN A 494 8.37 11.63 -24.65
CA GLN A 494 9.38 10.60 -24.85
C GLN A 494 9.43 10.10 -26.30
N ALA A 495 8.27 9.84 -26.91
CA ALA A 495 8.19 9.44 -28.32
C ALA A 495 8.80 10.49 -29.26
N ARG A 496 8.53 11.78 -29.00
CA ARG A 496 9.12 12.89 -29.77
C ARG A 496 10.63 13.01 -29.54
N MET A 497 11.08 12.83 -28.30
CA MET A 497 12.51 12.82 -27.96
C MET A 497 13.24 11.73 -28.73
N VAL A 498 12.72 10.50 -28.70
CA VAL A 498 13.33 9.35 -29.39
C VAL A 498 13.32 9.53 -30.90
N ALA A 499 12.20 9.94 -31.48
CA ALA A 499 12.09 10.17 -32.93
C ALA A 499 13.05 11.28 -33.42
N ALA A 500 13.23 12.35 -32.63
CA ALA A 500 14.20 13.42 -32.93
C ALA A 500 15.66 12.93 -32.80
N ALA A 501 15.95 12.13 -31.74
CA ALA A 501 17.29 11.58 -31.53
C ALA A 501 17.71 10.64 -32.67
N PHE A 502 16.83 9.75 -33.14
CA PHE A 502 17.11 8.90 -34.31
C PHE A 502 17.25 9.69 -35.62
N ALA A 503 16.59 10.82 -35.72
CA ALA A 503 16.79 11.77 -36.85
C ALA A 503 18.05 12.64 -36.69
N ARG A 504 18.84 12.46 -35.63
CA ARG A 504 20.02 13.28 -35.28
C ARG A 504 19.73 14.76 -35.02
N ASP A 505 18.47 15.08 -34.70
CA ASP A 505 18.08 16.44 -34.29
C ASP A 505 18.21 16.55 -32.74
N TYR A 506 19.45 16.59 -32.26
CA TYR A 506 19.73 16.59 -30.83
C TYR A 506 19.17 17.81 -30.07
N PRO A 507 19.19 19.05 -30.65
CA PRO A 507 18.56 20.17 -29.97
C PRO A 507 17.06 19.96 -29.73
N VAL A 508 16.36 19.34 -30.68
CA VAL A 508 14.94 19.00 -30.53
C VAL A 508 14.75 17.84 -29.53
N ALA A 509 15.63 16.83 -29.56
CA ALA A 509 15.58 15.71 -28.60
C ALA A 509 15.77 16.22 -27.15
N LEU A 510 16.72 17.12 -26.91
CA LEU A 510 16.96 17.71 -25.57
C LEU A 510 15.78 18.58 -25.10
N ARG A 511 15.11 19.30 -25.99
CA ARG A 511 13.88 20.03 -25.63
C ARG A 511 12.78 19.07 -25.17
N TRP A 512 12.58 17.95 -25.88
CA TRP A 512 11.60 16.94 -25.50
C TRP A 512 12.01 16.17 -24.24
N LEU A 513 13.30 15.97 -23.98
CA LEU A 513 13.79 15.46 -22.70
C LEU A 513 13.40 16.38 -21.51
N ALA A 514 13.39 17.70 -21.72
CA ALA A 514 12.91 18.63 -20.68
C ALA A 514 11.38 18.49 -20.47
N GLU A 515 10.60 18.25 -21.54
CA GLU A 515 9.15 18.01 -21.43
C GLU A 515 8.84 16.65 -20.77
N THR A 516 9.65 15.58 -21.01
CA THR A 516 9.46 14.32 -20.24
C THR A 516 9.64 14.56 -18.75
N ARG A 517 10.60 15.38 -18.33
CA ARG A 517 10.77 15.74 -16.91
C ARG A 517 9.57 16.52 -16.37
N ARG A 518 8.99 17.41 -17.18
CA ARG A 518 7.83 18.22 -16.79
C ARG A 518 6.62 17.35 -16.46
N TRP A 519 6.33 16.35 -17.28
CA TRP A 519 5.16 15.48 -17.16
C TRP A 519 5.45 14.20 -16.38
N GLY A 520 6.61 13.57 -16.61
CA GLY A 520 7.04 12.30 -16.02
C GLY A 520 7.83 12.44 -14.72
N GLY A 521 8.18 13.68 -14.32
CA GLY A 521 9.04 13.91 -13.15
C GLY A 521 10.52 13.58 -13.40
N ASP A 522 11.32 13.65 -12.34
CA ASP A 522 12.76 13.37 -12.42
C ASP A 522 13.02 11.86 -12.30
N THR A 523 12.89 11.14 -13.40
CA THR A 523 13.10 9.69 -13.50
C THR A 523 14.39 9.37 -14.27
N PRO A 524 15.01 8.19 -14.03
CA PRO A 524 16.22 7.80 -14.74
C PRO A 524 15.98 7.34 -16.19
N PHE A 525 14.72 7.06 -16.59
CA PHE A 525 14.42 6.37 -17.87
C PHE A 525 14.68 7.22 -19.11
N PRO A 526 14.10 8.44 -19.29
CA PRO A 526 14.28 9.21 -20.51
C PRO A 526 15.74 9.61 -20.76
N PRO A 527 16.54 10.11 -19.77
CA PRO A 527 17.92 10.43 -20.03
C PRO A 527 18.77 9.17 -20.34
N THR A 528 18.46 8.01 -19.75
CA THR A 528 19.13 6.75 -20.09
C THR A 528 18.84 6.37 -21.55
N GLN A 529 17.58 6.40 -21.96
CA GLN A 529 17.18 6.06 -23.31
C GLN A 529 17.84 6.98 -24.38
N LEU A 530 17.80 8.29 -24.15
CA LEU A 530 18.48 9.23 -25.03
C LEU A 530 20.00 8.96 -25.09
N GLY A 531 20.63 8.73 -23.95
CA GLY A 531 22.05 8.42 -23.85
C GLY A 531 22.43 7.14 -24.60
N GLN A 532 21.60 6.09 -24.53
CA GLN A 532 21.81 4.84 -25.28
C GLN A 532 21.79 5.08 -26.80
N ILE A 533 20.86 5.91 -27.30
CA ILE A 533 20.79 6.30 -28.72
C ILE A 533 22.07 7.05 -29.11
N LEU A 534 22.52 8.01 -28.27
CA LEU A 534 23.73 8.77 -28.53
C LEU A 534 25.00 7.91 -28.55
N VAL A 535 25.12 6.91 -27.65
CA VAL A 535 26.22 5.93 -27.71
C VAL A 535 26.21 5.18 -29.04
N GLY A 536 25.04 4.78 -29.53
CA GLY A 536 24.88 4.13 -30.83
C GLY A 536 25.28 5.02 -32.02
N GLN A 537 25.22 6.33 -31.85
CA GLN A 537 25.53 7.34 -32.86
C GLN A 537 26.94 7.92 -32.76
N GLY A 538 27.69 7.57 -31.69
CA GLY A 538 29.07 8.01 -31.47
C GLY A 538 29.23 9.23 -30.58
N GLU A 539 28.14 9.80 -30.06
CA GLU A 539 28.12 11.01 -29.20
C GLU A 539 28.36 10.61 -27.72
N TYR A 540 29.60 10.16 -27.42
CA TYR A 540 29.90 9.51 -26.14
C TYR A 540 30.01 10.51 -24.96
N ALA A 541 30.42 11.76 -25.22
CA ALA A 541 30.55 12.77 -24.19
C ALA A 541 29.21 13.25 -23.66
N GLU A 542 28.27 13.48 -24.57
CA GLU A 542 26.86 13.82 -24.26
C GLU A 542 26.17 12.65 -23.56
N ALA A 543 26.41 11.43 -24.02
CA ALA A 543 25.88 10.21 -23.37
C ALA A 543 26.37 10.07 -21.92
N LEU A 544 27.62 10.45 -21.61
CA LEU A 544 28.12 10.46 -20.22
C LEU A 544 27.35 11.45 -19.35
N GLN A 545 27.07 12.66 -19.85
CA GLN A 545 26.30 13.65 -19.08
C GLN A 545 24.88 13.15 -18.79
N LEU A 546 24.23 12.50 -19.77
CA LEU A 546 22.91 11.91 -19.61
C LEU A 546 22.93 10.73 -18.63
N ALA A 547 23.97 9.88 -18.68
CA ALA A 547 24.14 8.80 -17.71
C ALA A 547 24.29 9.33 -16.28
N ASP A 548 25.09 10.39 -16.07
CA ASP A 548 25.24 11.03 -14.76
C ASP A 548 23.92 11.66 -14.28
N GLN A 549 23.13 12.22 -15.19
CA GLN A 549 21.80 12.73 -14.88
C GLN A 549 20.86 11.59 -14.45
N ALA A 550 20.84 10.49 -15.20
CA ALA A 550 20.02 9.30 -14.90
C ALA A 550 20.41 8.66 -13.55
N ILE A 551 21.71 8.53 -13.27
CA ILE A 551 22.20 7.99 -12.00
C ILE A 551 21.78 8.86 -10.81
N ARG A 552 21.76 10.19 -10.96
CA ARG A 552 21.26 11.09 -9.90
C ARG A 552 19.76 10.90 -9.66
N ALA A 553 18.95 10.71 -10.71
CA ALA A 553 17.52 10.47 -10.62
C ALA A 553 17.17 9.08 -10.06
N GLY A 554 17.96 8.06 -10.42
CA GLY A 554 17.79 6.67 -9.99
C GLY A 554 19.10 5.95 -9.71
N PRO A 555 19.70 6.10 -8.51
CA PRO A 555 21.03 5.54 -8.21
C PRO A 555 21.09 4.00 -8.25
N LYS A 556 19.94 3.31 -8.25
CA LYS A 556 19.83 1.85 -8.32
C LYS A 556 19.45 1.34 -9.71
N TYR A 557 19.20 2.23 -10.66
CA TYR A 557 18.81 1.87 -12.01
C TYR A 557 20.03 1.35 -12.81
N ALA A 558 20.04 0.06 -13.11
CA ALA A 558 21.16 -0.65 -13.71
C ALA A 558 21.54 -0.12 -15.10
N ASP A 559 20.54 0.21 -15.92
CA ASP A 559 20.76 0.67 -17.30
C ASP A 559 21.54 2.00 -17.36
N ALA A 560 21.34 2.90 -16.38
CA ALA A 560 22.08 4.15 -16.30
C ALA A 560 23.58 3.92 -16.03
N TRP A 561 23.90 2.97 -15.14
CA TRP A 561 25.27 2.57 -14.86
C TRP A 561 25.91 1.86 -16.07
N LYS A 562 25.17 0.97 -16.72
CA LYS A 562 25.65 0.31 -17.95
C LYS A 562 25.88 1.32 -19.06
N LEU A 563 24.95 2.27 -19.28
CA LEU A 563 25.12 3.36 -20.25
C LEU A 563 26.43 4.11 -20.02
N LYS A 564 26.72 4.48 -18.74
CA LYS A 564 27.97 5.15 -18.38
C LYS A 564 29.17 4.28 -18.70
N GLY A 565 29.12 2.98 -18.36
CA GLY A 565 30.17 2.01 -18.68
C GLY A 565 30.39 1.86 -20.19
N ASP A 566 29.32 1.82 -20.99
CA ASP A 566 29.41 1.70 -22.45
C ASP A 566 30.07 2.96 -23.08
N ALA A 567 29.67 4.15 -22.67
CA ALA A 567 30.26 5.40 -23.13
C ALA A 567 31.76 5.51 -22.76
N LEU A 568 32.12 5.16 -21.52
CA LEU A 568 33.53 5.14 -21.05
C LEU A 568 34.34 4.10 -21.82
N ARG A 569 33.82 2.91 -22.06
CA ARG A 569 34.48 1.86 -22.85
C ARG A 569 34.76 2.34 -24.29
N LYS A 570 33.82 3.05 -24.89
CA LYS A 570 33.99 3.64 -26.23
C LYS A 570 35.03 4.74 -26.25
N LEU A 571 35.17 5.50 -25.16
CA LEU A 571 36.23 6.52 -24.96
C LEU A 571 37.56 5.91 -24.52
N ASN A 572 37.67 4.56 -24.47
CA ASN A 572 38.87 3.83 -24.01
C ASN A 572 39.21 4.04 -22.51
N ARG A 573 38.30 4.52 -21.69
CA ARG A 573 38.44 4.67 -20.21
C ARG A 573 38.00 3.35 -19.55
N LEU A 574 38.80 2.28 -19.76
CA LEU A 574 38.39 0.91 -19.52
C LEU A 574 38.23 0.58 -18.02
N ASP A 575 39.10 1.14 -17.16
CA ASP A 575 39.00 0.90 -15.70
C ASP A 575 37.70 1.47 -15.15
N GLU A 576 37.38 2.70 -15.52
CA GLU A 576 36.12 3.33 -15.11
C GLU A 576 34.90 2.63 -15.70
N ALA A 577 35.00 2.13 -16.94
CA ALA A 577 33.91 1.34 -17.52
C ALA A 577 33.58 0.08 -16.70
N VAL A 578 34.62 -0.65 -16.26
CA VAL A 578 34.49 -1.84 -15.43
C VAL A 578 33.82 -1.53 -14.07
N ASP A 579 34.19 -0.43 -13.42
CA ASP A 579 33.57 -0.01 -12.17
C ASP A 579 32.07 0.29 -12.34
N ASN A 580 31.69 0.90 -13.46
CA ASN A 580 30.30 1.18 -13.78
C ASN A 580 29.53 -0.09 -14.16
N TYR A 581 30.12 -1.06 -14.84
CA TYR A 581 29.50 -2.37 -15.09
C TYR A 581 29.26 -3.15 -13.80
N ARG A 582 30.20 -3.08 -12.83
CA ARG A 582 30.00 -3.67 -11.49
C ARG A 582 28.82 -3.03 -10.74
N ALA A 583 28.66 -1.71 -10.87
CA ALA A 583 27.51 -1.01 -10.30
C ALA A 583 26.18 -1.44 -10.98
N ALA A 584 26.18 -1.59 -12.30
CA ALA A 584 25.03 -2.08 -13.05
C ALA A 584 24.60 -3.50 -12.64
N GLU A 585 25.57 -4.41 -12.43
CA GLU A 585 25.31 -5.79 -12.01
C GLU A 585 24.54 -5.87 -10.69
N GLN A 586 24.79 -4.91 -9.76
CA GLN A 586 24.05 -4.86 -8.49
C GLN A 586 22.54 -4.66 -8.69
N GLY A 587 22.14 -3.89 -9.70
CA GLY A 587 20.73 -3.64 -10.04
C GLY A 587 20.12 -4.71 -10.96
N ALA A 588 20.93 -5.35 -11.81
CA ALA A 588 20.48 -6.34 -12.81
C ALA A 588 21.48 -7.51 -12.91
N PRO A 589 21.49 -8.44 -11.94
CA PRO A 589 22.51 -9.48 -11.84
C PRO A 589 22.45 -10.57 -12.93
N ARG A 590 21.33 -10.68 -13.64
CA ARG A 590 21.11 -11.66 -14.71
C ARG A 590 21.12 -11.06 -16.11
N TRP A 591 21.73 -9.90 -16.29
CA TRP A 591 21.79 -9.21 -17.57
C TRP A 591 22.93 -9.75 -18.45
N GLY A 592 22.60 -10.63 -19.37
CA GLY A 592 23.58 -11.31 -20.24
C GLY A 592 24.40 -10.34 -21.11
N ARG A 593 23.77 -9.30 -21.69
CA ARG A 593 24.46 -8.28 -22.46
C ARG A 593 25.44 -7.47 -21.63
N LEU A 594 25.16 -7.17 -20.39
CA LEU A 594 26.10 -6.51 -19.46
C LEU A 594 27.36 -7.34 -19.29
N GLN A 595 27.22 -8.64 -19.07
CA GLN A 595 28.35 -9.56 -18.90
C GLN A 595 29.20 -9.67 -20.17
N ILE A 596 28.60 -9.61 -21.36
CA ILE A 596 29.34 -9.59 -22.64
C ILE A 596 30.18 -8.31 -22.74
N ASP A 597 29.58 -7.14 -22.50
CA ASP A 597 30.25 -5.84 -22.62
C ASP A 597 31.37 -5.69 -21.56
N TRP A 598 31.16 -6.22 -20.36
CA TRP A 598 32.18 -6.27 -19.31
C TRP A 598 33.32 -7.22 -19.69
N GLY A 599 33.02 -8.45 -20.12
CA GLY A 599 34.03 -9.39 -20.61
C GLY A 599 34.89 -8.80 -21.73
N PHE A 600 34.26 -8.07 -22.67
CA PHE A 600 34.98 -7.37 -23.74
C PHE A 600 35.88 -6.24 -23.20
N ALA A 601 35.46 -5.48 -22.19
CA ALA A 601 36.29 -4.46 -21.56
C ALA A 601 37.50 -5.10 -20.87
N GLU A 602 37.34 -6.23 -20.18
CA GLU A 602 38.43 -6.98 -19.55
C GLU A 602 39.41 -7.57 -20.57
N MET A 603 38.93 -8.04 -21.72
CA MET A 603 39.81 -8.47 -22.84
C MET A 603 40.69 -7.28 -23.28
N ARG A 604 40.14 -6.09 -23.44
CA ARG A 604 40.89 -4.88 -23.85
C ARG A 604 41.89 -4.43 -22.80
N ARG A 605 41.65 -4.73 -21.53
CA ARG A 605 42.58 -4.51 -20.40
C ARG A 605 43.65 -5.58 -20.31
N GLY A 606 43.59 -6.65 -21.14
CA GLY A 606 44.46 -7.83 -21.07
C GLY A 606 44.15 -8.77 -19.91
N ARG A 607 43.05 -8.61 -19.20
CA ARG A 607 42.63 -9.45 -18.07
C ARG A 607 41.82 -10.65 -18.54
N TRP A 608 42.48 -11.56 -19.22
CA TRP A 608 41.87 -12.73 -19.87
C TRP A 608 41.10 -13.68 -18.93
N PRO A 609 41.57 -13.99 -17.69
CA PRO A 609 40.79 -14.78 -16.76
C PRO A 609 39.45 -14.15 -16.38
N ASP A 610 39.43 -12.86 -16.10
CA ASP A 610 38.21 -12.10 -15.77
C ASP A 610 37.28 -12.06 -16.98
N ALA A 611 37.81 -11.81 -18.17
CA ALA A 611 37.03 -11.83 -19.40
C ALA A 611 36.32 -13.18 -19.61
N ARG A 612 37.07 -14.30 -19.45
CA ARG A 612 36.46 -15.65 -19.57
C ARG A 612 35.36 -15.89 -18.55
N ARG A 613 35.53 -15.42 -17.31
CA ARG A 613 34.51 -15.54 -16.26
C ARG A 613 33.20 -14.81 -16.66
N HIS A 614 33.28 -13.55 -17.11
CA HIS A 614 32.12 -12.79 -17.53
C HIS A 614 31.45 -13.37 -18.78
N LEU A 615 32.21 -13.79 -19.79
CA LEU A 615 31.69 -14.44 -20.99
C LEU A 615 31.04 -15.82 -20.70
N ALA A 616 31.55 -16.57 -19.71
CA ALA A 616 30.92 -17.79 -19.25
C ALA A 616 29.60 -17.51 -18.51
N ALA A 617 29.55 -16.48 -17.66
CA ALA A 617 28.33 -16.05 -16.99
C ALA A 617 27.25 -15.63 -18.01
N ALA A 618 27.61 -14.85 -19.04
CA ALA A 618 26.68 -14.45 -20.09
C ALA A 618 26.03 -15.63 -20.81
N ALA A 619 26.74 -16.75 -20.97
CA ALA A 619 26.21 -17.95 -21.65
C ALA A 619 25.03 -18.61 -20.91
N THR A 620 24.85 -18.34 -19.61
CA THR A 620 23.76 -18.86 -18.77
C THR A 620 22.59 -17.90 -18.62
N MET A 621 22.62 -16.77 -19.32
CA MET A 621 21.64 -15.67 -19.20
C MET A 621 20.87 -15.47 -20.50
N ASP A 622 19.82 -14.65 -20.41
CA ASP A 622 19.00 -14.32 -21.57
C ASP A 622 19.79 -13.46 -22.58
N LEU A 623 19.80 -13.89 -23.83
CA LEU A 623 20.50 -13.23 -24.92
C LEU A 623 19.64 -13.26 -26.19
N ASN A 624 19.63 -12.15 -26.91
CA ASN A 624 19.08 -12.12 -28.26
C ASN A 624 20.02 -12.83 -29.27
N PRO A 625 19.58 -13.12 -30.51
CA PRO A 625 20.39 -13.80 -31.50
C PRO A 625 21.73 -13.12 -31.81
N ALA A 626 21.74 -11.78 -31.88
CA ALA A 626 22.96 -11.01 -32.17
C ALA A 626 23.96 -11.09 -31.01
N ASP A 627 23.47 -11.00 -29.76
CA ASP A 627 24.31 -11.13 -28.57
C ASP A 627 24.89 -12.53 -28.41
N ARG A 628 24.16 -13.61 -28.77
CA ARG A 628 24.69 -14.99 -28.81
C ARG A 628 25.82 -15.14 -29.82
N GLN A 629 25.69 -14.55 -31.01
CA GLN A 629 26.74 -14.55 -32.02
C GLN A 629 27.98 -13.77 -31.55
N LEU A 630 27.79 -12.60 -30.93
CA LEU A 630 28.85 -11.81 -30.35
C LEU A 630 29.57 -12.57 -29.24
N LEU A 631 28.82 -13.20 -28.32
CA LEU A 631 29.36 -14.03 -27.25
C LEU A 631 30.25 -15.14 -27.79
N ALA A 632 29.75 -15.92 -28.74
CA ALA A 632 30.50 -17.03 -29.36
C ALA A 632 31.81 -16.56 -30.05
N LYS A 633 31.79 -15.37 -30.66
CA LYS A 633 32.98 -14.75 -31.22
C LYS A 633 34.01 -14.38 -30.14
N LEU A 634 33.57 -13.71 -29.06
CA LEU A 634 34.43 -13.27 -27.98
C LEU A 634 35.01 -14.44 -27.19
N GLN A 635 34.22 -15.52 -26.96
CA GLN A 635 34.68 -16.74 -26.29
C GLN A 635 35.79 -17.44 -27.10
N ARG A 636 35.66 -17.54 -28.44
CA ARG A 636 36.73 -18.06 -29.28
C ARG A 636 38.03 -17.26 -29.16
N ILE A 637 37.96 -15.93 -29.17
CA ILE A 637 39.13 -15.07 -28.99
C ILE A 637 39.74 -15.25 -27.60
N ALA A 638 38.91 -15.32 -26.55
CA ALA A 638 39.39 -15.47 -25.16
C ALA A 638 39.99 -16.87 -24.86
N ALA A 639 39.63 -17.89 -25.64
CA ALA A 639 40.16 -19.26 -25.51
C ALA A 639 41.57 -19.41 -26.09
N THR A 640 41.98 -18.51 -27.02
CA THR A 640 43.29 -18.55 -27.66
C THR A 640 44.33 -17.70 -26.96
N ARG A 641 43.95 -17.05 -25.91
CA ARG A 641 44.76 -16.14 -25.07
C ARG A 641 44.77 -16.63 -23.62
#